data_7746cc980f427890546ded5b21d15386
#
_entry.id   7746cc980f427890546ded5b21d15386
#
_cell.length_a   1.000
_cell.length_b   1.000
_cell.length_c   1.000
_cell.angle_alpha   90.00
_cell.angle_beta   90.00
_cell.angle_gamma   90.00
#
_symmetry.space_group_name_H-M   'P 1'
#
loop_
_entity.id
_entity.type
_entity.pdbx_description
1 polymer ?
#
loop_
_entity_poly.entity_id
_entity_poly.type
_entity_poly.pdbx_seq_one_letter_code
_entity_poly.pdbx_strand_id
1 'polypeptide(L)'
;MRLSDDELAAVVQFEIDQAQGYDSSVLATKRANALDFYQGIMKAPAEGRSSIVSNDVADSLHALMGQLAPIIKTTLIEFKPNGEQDEPQAQAETDFVRDAIDSAKGWQTIFNGIHDALLIANGWLKISTEEKATVTSETYPPDLSDVQLFVLNQPTAANQKIEVRASKFKTTVKRTTTTTQLKFECVPPEDMLFSEGVGGDLNDQRFVGQRKLYSDSQLFELGISKETIEQIPLATSSMWPAALAREGIYSDSTDVQPAQTSQQLREVYCCYQMISSRDGLKSERRYIWLGGRKILKNEPADSVPYVTGSPIPMPHRIQGMGLYELLQSIQSGKTHILRNFMDNLAAANSSRIGAVEGRVNMDDLTNGRINGVVRMSDPNALVPLPAADIGPQAMAGLSYLDHVRVARVGSSVDVNELQAQIMKSSATAAAGQLAQVEQMAGWFAGNLVETLLKPAFARVHKLLREELAGPVEAKIRGKWQQTDTGQWPARENLTVNMGMTTAEKTAKVGTLTQVISQQTNIMASGGDNILTNRSKVYNAMTDWLRASDIDTPEQYLIDPDSPEAKQAMQQQAQAQQQQQQQMAQMQQALIQMDQQFKLLIQKRDLEFKVWKEQLDAEVKEAQMTADNVVKMKQITTPKVEADVKVDAKRD
;
A
#
# COMPACT_ATOMS: atom_id res chain seq x y z
N MET A 1 14.94 14.86 45.12
CA MET A 1 16.14 13.97 45.18
C MET A 1 15.99 12.86 44.16
N ARG A 2 17.06 12.52 43.42
CA ARG A 2 17.06 11.34 42.53
C ARG A 2 17.15 10.07 43.35
N LEU A 3 16.52 8.98 42.84
CA LEU A 3 16.70 7.65 43.42
C LEU A 3 18.13 7.15 43.20
N SER A 4 18.64 6.33 44.12
CA SER A 4 19.92 5.62 43.92
C SER A 4 19.75 4.56 42.83
N ASP A 5 20.84 4.10 42.21
CA ASP A 5 20.80 3.09 41.15
C ASP A 5 20.18 1.76 41.63
N ASP A 6 20.43 1.38 42.89
CA ASP A 6 19.85 0.18 43.48
C ASP A 6 18.32 0.32 43.70
N GLU A 7 17.88 1.48 44.21
CA GLU A 7 16.44 1.77 44.36
C GLU A 7 15.72 1.80 43.02
N LEU A 8 16.37 2.42 42.02
CA LEU A 8 15.85 2.50 40.68
C LEU A 8 15.77 1.11 40.02
N ALA A 9 16.82 0.28 40.18
CA ALA A 9 16.81 -1.09 39.70
C ALA A 9 15.68 -1.92 40.33
N ALA A 10 15.40 -1.74 41.63
CA ALA A 10 14.31 -2.43 42.30
C ALA A 10 12.94 -2.00 41.77
N VAL A 11 12.74 -0.70 41.50
CA VAL A 11 11.48 -0.18 40.94
C VAL A 11 11.27 -0.71 39.51
N VAL A 12 12.31 -0.70 38.68
CA VAL A 12 12.22 -1.22 37.30
C VAL A 12 11.97 -2.72 37.30
N GLN A 13 12.68 -3.47 38.16
CA GLN A 13 12.48 -4.92 38.28
C GLN A 13 11.04 -5.26 38.71
N PHE A 14 10.46 -4.52 39.64
CA PHE A 14 9.08 -4.72 40.05
C PHE A 14 8.10 -4.56 38.89
N GLU A 15 8.27 -3.52 38.03
CA GLU A 15 7.42 -3.33 36.86
C GLU A 15 7.61 -4.43 35.81
N ILE A 16 8.86 -4.90 35.62
CA ILE A 16 9.16 -6.04 34.74
C ILE A 16 8.44 -7.30 35.27
N ASP A 17 8.55 -7.61 36.56
CA ASP A 17 7.93 -8.79 37.17
C ASP A 17 6.38 -8.75 37.05
N GLN A 18 5.78 -7.57 37.25
CA GLN A 18 4.35 -7.34 37.04
C GLN A 18 3.93 -7.57 35.59
N ALA A 19 4.66 -6.98 34.64
CA ALA A 19 4.35 -7.11 33.21
C ALA A 19 4.57 -8.55 32.71
N GLN A 20 5.61 -9.24 33.19
CA GLN A 20 5.84 -10.67 32.91
C GLN A 20 4.76 -11.55 33.52
N GLY A 21 4.27 -11.24 34.71
CA GLY A 21 3.16 -11.96 35.34
C GLY A 21 1.88 -11.88 34.51
N TYR A 22 1.57 -10.71 33.98
CA TYR A 22 0.44 -10.52 33.06
C TYR A 22 0.66 -11.24 31.74
N ASP A 23 1.83 -11.11 31.12
CA ASP A 23 2.17 -11.80 29.87
C ASP A 23 2.06 -13.31 30.02
N SER A 24 2.70 -13.91 31.02
CA SER A 24 2.74 -15.35 31.24
C SER A 24 1.35 -15.95 31.55
N SER A 25 0.53 -15.23 32.32
CA SER A 25 -0.78 -15.72 32.75
C SER A 25 -1.88 -15.58 31.67
N VAL A 26 -1.81 -14.54 30.84
CA VAL A 26 -2.89 -14.16 29.91
C VAL A 26 -2.49 -14.24 28.44
N LEU A 27 -1.32 -13.71 28.06
CA LEU A 27 -0.96 -13.49 26.66
C LEU A 27 -0.11 -14.63 26.07
N ALA A 28 0.84 -15.17 26.82
CA ALA A 28 1.81 -16.14 26.28
C ALA A 28 1.14 -17.39 25.70
N THR A 29 0.18 -17.96 26.41
CA THR A 29 -0.57 -19.14 25.92
C THR A 29 -1.40 -18.82 24.69
N LYS A 30 -2.03 -17.65 24.62
CA LYS A 30 -2.81 -17.24 23.44
C LYS A 30 -1.93 -17.03 22.23
N ARG A 31 -0.77 -16.40 22.42
CA ARG A 31 0.21 -16.16 21.35
C ARG A 31 0.80 -17.47 20.82
N ALA A 32 1.18 -18.38 21.71
CA ALA A 32 1.67 -19.71 21.32
C ALA A 32 0.61 -20.48 20.54
N ASN A 33 -0.61 -20.56 21.03
CA ASN A 33 -1.71 -21.21 20.33
C ASN A 33 -2.01 -20.56 18.97
N ALA A 34 -1.94 -19.22 18.87
CA ALA A 34 -2.15 -18.53 17.59
C ALA A 34 -1.10 -18.95 16.54
N LEU A 35 0.16 -19.07 16.95
CA LEU A 35 1.25 -19.51 16.09
C LEU A 35 1.08 -21.00 15.70
N ASP A 36 0.69 -21.86 16.64
CA ASP A 36 0.41 -23.27 16.39
C ASP A 36 -0.73 -23.44 15.37
N PHE A 37 -1.83 -22.70 15.55
CA PHE A 37 -2.95 -22.75 14.62
C PHE A 37 -2.59 -22.21 13.23
N TYR A 38 -1.73 -21.19 13.16
CA TYR A 38 -1.22 -20.68 11.90
C TYR A 38 -0.33 -21.71 11.18
N GLN A 39 0.51 -22.44 11.92
CA GLN A 39 1.36 -23.50 11.38
C GLN A 39 0.60 -24.81 11.13
N GLY A 40 -0.68 -24.89 11.47
CA GLY A 40 -1.48 -26.11 11.34
C GLY A 40 -1.14 -27.19 12.37
N ILE A 41 -0.55 -26.78 13.49
CA ILE A 41 -0.18 -27.69 14.55
C ILE A 41 -1.34 -27.78 15.54
N MET A 42 -1.95 -28.94 15.59
CA MET A 42 -3.05 -29.24 16.50
C MET A 42 -2.77 -30.56 17.21
N LYS A 43 -3.42 -30.72 18.37
CA LYS A 43 -3.28 -31.94 19.16
C LYS A 43 -3.35 -33.21 18.29
N ALA A 44 -2.33 -34.04 18.41
CA ALA A 44 -2.24 -35.28 17.66
C ALA A 44 -3.46 -36.15 17.94
N PRO A 45 -4.06 -36.78 16.94
CA PRO A 45 -5.11 -37.78 17.15
C PRO A 45 -4.56 -39.04 17.79
N ALA A 46 -5.45 -39.94 18.24
CA ALA A 46 -5.05 -41.27 18.67
C ALA A 46 -4.41 -42.05 17.50
N GLU A 47 -3.55 -42.97 17.83
CA GLU A 47 -2.88 -43.82 16.85
C GLU A 47 -3.88 -44.53 15.88
N GLY A 48 -3.57 -44.52 14.60
CA GLY A 48 -4.45 -45.06 13.56
C GLY A 48 -5.60 -44.14 13.11
N ARG A 49 -5.67 -42.92 13.61
CA ARG A 49 -6.64 -41.88 13.18
C ARG A 49 -6.02 -40.89 12.23
N SER A 50 -6.87 -40.24 11.42
CA SER A 50 -6.44 -39.20 10.48
C SER A 50 -5.82 -38.00 11.21
N SER A 51 -4.65 -37.56 10.77
CA SER A 51 -3.94 -36.40 11.29
C SER A 51 -4.20 -35.10 10.53
N ILE A 52 -5.11 -35.09 9.55
CA ILE A 52 -5.42 -33.92 8.74
C ILE A 52 -5.83 -32.73 9.61
N VAL A 53 -5.39 -31.53 9.21
CA VAL A 53 -5.72 -30.25 9.86
C VAL A 53 -6.24 -29.28 8.81
N SER A 54 -7.26 -28.51 9.15
CA SER A 54 -7.73 -27.36 8.35
C SER A 54 -6.92 -26.14 8.74
N ASN A 55 -6.37 -25.38 7.77
CA ASN A 55 -5.49 -24.25 8.01
C ASN A 55 -6.22 -22.89 7.86
N ASP A 56 -7.45 -22.79 8.37
CA ASP A 56 -8.32 -21.61 8.17
C ASP A 56 -7.68 -20.29 8.64
N VAL A 57 -6.86 -20.32 9.71
CA VAL A 57 -6.17 -19.11 10.21
C VAL A 57 -5.12 -18.65 9.20
N ALA A 58 -4.27 -19.54 8.69
CA ALA A 58 -3.24 -19.21 7.72
C ALA A 58 -3.83 -18.72 6.39
N ASP A 59 -4.82 -19.45 5.88
CA ASP A 59 -5.49 -19.14 4.62
C ASP A 59 -6.18 -17.76 4.68
N SER A 60 -6.91 -17.49 5.78
CA SER A 60 -7.57 -16.21 5.99
C SER A 60 -6.58 -15.06 6.17
N LEU A 61 -5.46 -15.29 6.85
CA LEU A 61 -4.41 -14.29 7.02
C LEU A 61 -3.76 -13.92 5.69
N HIS A 62 -3.39 -14.91 4.88
CA HIS A 62 -2.80 -14.66 3.57
C HIS A 62 -3.77 -13.94 2.63
N ALA A 63 -5.05 -14.33 2.63
CA ALA A 63 -6.08 -13.67 1.84
C ALA A 63 -6.28 -12.21 2.26
N LEU A 64 -6.36 -11.93 3.57
CA LEU A 64 -6.46 -10.57 4.11
C LEU A 64 -5.21 -9.74 3.81
N MET A 65 -4.02 -10.27 3.98
CA MET A 65 -2.79 -9.57 3.63
C MET A 65 -2.76 -9.17 2.15
N GLY A 66 -3.24 -10.07 1.26
CA GLY A 66 -3.38 -9.77 -0.16
C GLY A 66 -4.36 -8.62 -0.45
N GLN A 67 -5.46 -8.52 0.32
CA GLN A 67 -6.44 -7.44 0.21
C GLN A 67 -5.97 -6.14 0.85
N LEU A 68 -5.31 -6.20 2.01
CA LEU A 68 -4.85 -5.05 2.77
C LEU A 68 -3.62 -4.36 2.13
N ALA A 69 -2.72 -5.13 1.52
CA ALA A 69 -1.48 -4.60 0.97
C ALA A 69 -1.70 -3.46 -0.06
N PRO A 70 -2.59 -3.58 -1.07
CA PRO A 70 -2.86 -2.49 -1.98
C PRO A 70 -3.53 -1.29 -1.28
N ILE A 71 -4.49 -1.54 -0.36
CA ILE A 71 -5.18 -0.47 0.38
C ILE A 71 -4.16 0.35 1.18
N ILE A 72 -3.29 -0.30 1.94
CA ILE A 72 -2.30 0.35 2.80
C ILE A 72 -1.26 1.11 1.97
N LYS A 73 -0.76 0.53 0.87
CA LYS A 73 0.20 1.21 -0.03
C LYS A 73 -0.38 2.46 -0.68
N THR A 74 -1.67 2.45 -1.02
CA THR A 74 -2.35 3.58 -1.65
C THR A 74 -3.00 4.55 -0.66
N THR A 75 -2.98 4.22 0.64
CA THR A 75 -3.44 5.13 1.70
C THR A 75 -2.54 6.36 1.74
N LEU A 76 -3.14 7.52 1.56
CA LEU A 76 -2.46 8.80 1.68
C LEU A 76 -2.60 9.30 3.13
N ILE A 77 -1.48 9.29 3.85
CA ILE A 77 -1.36 9.90 5.17
C ILE A 77 -0.69 11.25 4.95
N GLU A 78 -1.40 12.32 5.23
CA GLU A 78 -0.96 13.70 4.99
C GLU A 78 -0.94 14.49 6.29
N PHE A 79 0.08 15.30 6.49
CA PHE A 79 0.12 16.23 7.61
C PHE A 79 -0.86 17.36 7.36
N LYS A 80 -1.70 17.64 8.38
CA LYS A 80 -2.68 18.71 8.29
C LYS A 80 -1.98 20.08 8.36
N PRO A 81 -2.23 20.96 7.38
CA PRO A 81 -1.69 22.33 7.43
C PRO A 81 -2.35 23.13 8.55
N ASN A 82 -1.60 24.04 9.17
CA ASN A 82 -2.09 24.94 10.19
C ASN A 82 -2.79 26.20 9.59
N GLY A 83 -2.73 26.37 8.27
CA GLY A 83 -3.35 27.47 7.52
C GLY A 83 -3.07 27.35 6.02
N GLU A 84 -3.72 28.16 5.20
CA GLU A 84 -3.61 28.11 3.74
C GLU A 84 -2.17 28.32 3.23
N GLN A 85 -1.39 29.16 3.90
CA GLN A 85 0.02 29.41 3.54
C GLN A 85 0.96 28.25 3.90
N ASP A 86 0.54 27.39 4.82
CA ASP A 86 1.31 26.23 5.31
C ASP A 86 1.06 24.96 4.48
N GLU A 87 0.06 24.97 3.58
CA GLU A 87 -0.33 23.79 2.80
C GLU A 87 0.81 23.22 1.94
N PRO A 88 1.59 24.04 1.19
CA PRO A 88 2.71 23.51 0.40
C PRO A 88 3.80 22.88 1.26
N GLN A 89 4.04 23.44 2.46
CA GLN A 89 5.03 22.90 3.39
C GLN A 89 4.55 21.59 4.00
N ALA A 90 3.31 21.48 4.45
CA ALA A 90 2.72 20.26 4.98
C ALA A 90 2.76 19.13 3.95
N GLN A 91 2.52 19.45 2.68
CA GLN A 91 2.60 18.49 1.59
C GLN A 91 4.04 18.05 1.33
N ALA A 92 5.00 18.96 1.34
CA ALA A 92 6.42 18.63 1.22
C ALA A 92 6.89 17.74 2.37
N GLU A 93 6.54 18.07 3.63
CA GLU A 93 6.86 17.24 4.81
C GLU A 93 6.29 15.82 4.67
N THR A 94 5.05 15.69 4.17
CA THR A 94 4.42 14.39 3.89
C THR A 94 5.22 13.57 2.89
N ASP A 95 5.60 14.18 1.79
CA ASP A 95 6.36 13.53 0.72
C ASP A 95 7.77 13.11 1.20
N PHE A 96 8.44 13.96 1.99
CA PHE A 96 9.76 13.64 2.58
C PHE A 96 9.69 12.52 3.62
N VAL A 97 8.67 12.49 4.48
CA VAL A 97 8.47 11.40 5.44
C VAL A 97 8.25 10.07 4.71
N ARG A 98 7.48 10.09 3.62
CA ARG A 98 7.26 8.89 2.79
C ARG A 98 8.56 8.40 2.14
N ASP A 99 9.34 9.30 1.55
CA ASP A 99 10.64 8.98 0.96
C ASP A 99 11.62 8.42 2.01
N ALA A 100 11.62 8.96 3.22
CA ALA A 100 12.44 8.48 4.33
C ALA A 100 12.05 7.05 4.77
N ILE A 101 10.74 6.72 4.79
CA ILE A 101 10.25 5.36 5.06
C ILE A 101 10.68 4.40 3.96
N ASP A 102 10.57 4.81 2.69
CA ASP A 102 10.99 4.00 1.54
C ASP A 102 12.49 3.73 1.57
N SER A 103 13.30 4.76 1.78
CA SER A 103 14.77 4.68 1.83
C SER A 103 15.27 3.78 2.97
N ALA A 104 14.58 3.79 4.12
CA ALA A 104 14.87 2.93 5.26
C ALA A 104 14.26 1.52 5.15
N LYS A 105 13.65 1.15 4.01
CA LYS A 105 12.89 -0.11 3.82
C LYS A 105 11.79 -0.32 4.87
N GLY A 106 11.23 0.76 5.37
CA GLY A 106 10.25 0.75 6.45
C GLY A 106 8.97 0.00 6.10
N TRP A 107 8.52 0.02 4.84
CA TRP A 107 7.30 -0.66 4.42
C TRP A 107 7.31 -2.16 4.66
N GLN A 108 8.43 -2.84 4.37
CA GLN A 108 8.51 -4.27 4.64
C GLN A 108 8.36 -4.56 6.14
N THR A 109 9.00 -3.76 6.99
CA THR A 109 8.90 -3.87 8.45
C THR A 109 7.49 -3.57 8.94
N ILE A 110 6.81 -2.57 8.36
CA ILE A 110 5.41 -2.25 8.64
C ILE A 110 4.51 -3.43 8.27
N PHE A 111 4.68 -4.05 7.09
CA PHE A 111 3.90 -5.22 6.69
C PHE A 111 4.14 -6.44 7.60
N ASN A 112 5.36 -6.64 8.09
CA ASN A 112 5.63 -7.67 9.09
C ASN A 112 4.89 -7.38 10.42
N GLY A 113 4.86 -6.11 10.85
CA GLY A 113 4.06 -5.70 12.01
C GLY A 113 2.55 -5.90 11.81
N ILE A 114 2.04 -5.64 10.60
CA ILE A 114 0.63 -5.88 10.24
C ILE A 114 0.32 -7.39 10.25
N HIS A 115 1.23 -8.22 9.75
CA HIS A 115 1.09 -9.68 9.81
C HIS A 115 0.96 -10.16 11.26
N ASP A 116 1.84 -9.72 12.16
CA ASP A 116 1.76 -10.06 13.57
C ASP A 116 0.48 -9.50 14.23
N ALA A 117 0.07 -8.27 13.89
CA ALA A 117 -1.18 -7.70 14.35
C ALA A 117 -2.40 -8.55 13.97
N LEU A 118 -2.45 -8.99 12.73
CA LEU A 118 -3.54 -9.86 12.25
C LEU A 118 -3.54 -11.21 12.95
N LEU A 119 -2.37 -11.82 13.15
CA LEU A 119 -2.26 -13.16 13.72
C LEU A 119 -2.46 -13.15 15.24
N ILE A 120 -1.72 -12.29 15.97
CA ILE A 120 -1.55 -12.34 17.43
C ILE A 120 -2.19 -11.11 18.10
N ALA A 121 -3.06 -10.40 17.40
CA ALA A 121 -3.82 -9.25 17.86
C ALA A 121 -3.07 -7.91 17.95
N ASN A 122 -1.76 -7.90 18.12
CA ASN A 122 -0.94 -6.67 18.14
C ASN A 122 0.33 -6.83 17.31
N GLY A 123 0.59 -5.86 16.45
CA GLY A 123 1.87 -5.67 15.79
C GLY A 123 2.67 -4.57 16.49
N TRP A 124 3.97 -4.75 16.62
CA TRP A 124 4.86 -3.82 17.29
C TRP A 124 5.98 -3.37 16.37
N LEU A 125 6.11 -2.06 16.24
CA LEU A 125 7.20 -1.43 15.48
C LEU A 125 8.03 -0.58 16.42
N LYS A 126 9.33 -0.68 16.32
CA LYS A 126 10.27 0.24 16.92
C LYS A 126 10.84 1.13 15.83
N ILE A 127 10.69 2.45 15.99
CA ILE A 127 11.19 3.45 15.05
C ILE A 127 12.17 4.33 15.81
N SER A 128 13.43 4.24 15.43
CA SER A 128 14.55 4.92 16.08
C SER A 128 15.58 5.36 15.05
N THR A 129 16.57 6.09 15.48
CA THR A 129 17.76 6.42 14.70
C THR A 129 18.88 5.46 15.03
N GLU A 130 19.73 5.18 14.06
CA GLU A 130 20.94 4.37 14.20
C GLU A 130 22.12 5.09 13.55
N GLU A 131 23.24 5.15 14.26
CA GLU A 131 24.50 5.62 13.71
C GLU A 131 25.19 4.49 12.94
N LYS A 132 25.35 4.69 11.64
CA LYS A 132 26.07 3.75 10.78
C LYS A 132 27.44 4.30 10.44
N ALA A 133 28.46 3.61 10.87
CA ALA A 133 29.83 3.91 10.53
C ALA A 133 30.24 3.21 9.22
N THR A 134 30.49 3.98 8.18
CA THR A 134 31.03 3.47 6.91
C THR A 134 32.53 3.68 6.91
N VAL A 135 33.30 2.59 6.85
CA VAL A 135 34.76 2.62 6.85
C VAL A 135 35.27 2.46 5.42
N THR A 136 35.88 3.50 4.87
CA THR A 136 36.60 3.46 3.60
C THR A 136 38.12 3.39 3.90
N SER A 137 38.81 2.42 3.31
CA SER A 137 40.26 2.24 3.50
C SER A 137 40.97 2.49 2.16
N GLU A 138 41.82 3.50 2.14
CA GLU A 138 42.62 3.86 0.98
C GLU A 138 44.09 3.56 1.28
N THR A 139 44.83 3.06 0.32
CA THR A 139 46.24 2.70 0.48
C THR A 139 47.09 3.56 -0.43
N TYR A 140 48.09 4.23 0.14
CA TYR A 140 49.02 5.13 -0.53
C TYR A 140 50.47 4.62 -0.41
N PRO A 141 51.41 5.11 -1.25
CA PRO A 141 52.82 4.81 -1.13
C PRO A 141 53.39 5.21 0.25
N PRO A 142 54.52 4.60 0.70
CA PRO A 142 55.10 4.90 2.01
C PRO A 142 55.74 6.29 2.13
N ASP A 143 56.16 6.87 1.00
CA ASP A 143 56.97 8.11 0.95
C ASP A 143 56.11 9.35 0.72
N LEU A 144 55.04 9.52 1.51
CA LEU A 144 54.20 10.72 1.46
C LEU A 144 54.88 11.88 2.18
N SER A 145 54.88 13.08 1.57
CA SER A 145 55.34 14.29 2.22
C SER A 145 54.44 14.71 3.39
N ASP A 146 54.96 15.45 4.36
CA ASP A 146 54.19 15.95 5.50
C ASP A 146 52.99 16.77 5.09
N VAL A 147 53.09 17.50 3.98
CA VAL A 147 51.93 18.26 3.39
C VAL A 147 50.84 17.32 2.88
N GLN A 148 51.21 16.23 2.20
CA GLN A 148 50.26 15.23 1.71
C GLN A 148 49.58 14.49 2.88
N LEU A 149 50.34 14.14 3.92
CA LEU A 149 49.80 13.54 5.14
C LEU A 149 48.83 14.49 5.85
N PHE A 150 49.13 15.78 5.88
CA PHE A 150 48.26 16.80 6.45
C PHE A 150 46.95 16.91 5.67
N VAL A 151 47.00 16.96 4.33
CA VAL A 151 45.81 17.00 3.47
C VAL A 151 44.95 15.74 3.63
N LEU A 152 45.58 14.56 3.67
CA LEU A 152 44.89 13.28 3.86
C LEU A 152 44.24 13.15 5.24
N ASN A 153 44.74 13.85 6.24
CA ASN A 153 44.23 13.87 7.60
C ASN A 153 43.13 14.94 7.80
N GLN A 154 42.82 15.75 6.78
CA GLN A 154 41.72 16.69 6.86
C GLN A 154 40.36 15.98 6.61
N PRO A 155 39.37 16.17 7.51
CA PRO A 155 38.05 15.63 7.29
C PRO A 155 37.37 16.33 6.12
N THR A 156 36.84 15.55 5.19
CA THR A 156 36.07 16.05 4.02
C THR A 156 34.63 16.36 4.40
N ALA A 157 34.14 15.78 5.50
CA ALA A 157 32.82 16.01 6.06
C ALA A 157 32.87 16.14 7.58
N ALA A 158 31.92 16.87 8.18
CA ALA A 158 31.88 17.15 9.61
C ALA A 158 31.87 15.87 10.51
N ASN A 159 31.29 14.77 9.99
CA ASN A 159 31.13 13.51 10.73
C ASN A 159 32.16 12.45 10.34
N GLN A 160 33.35 12.87 9.89
CA GLN A 160 34.36 11.96 9.40
C GLN A 160 35.53 11.87 10.41
N LYS A 161 35.83 10.66 10.88
CA LYS A 161 36.98 10.32 11.69
C LYS A 161 38.03 9.67 10.79
N ILE A 162 39.27 10.22 10.82
CA ILE A 162 40.34 9.75 9.96
C ILE A 162 41.43 9.13 10.85
N GLU A 163 41.83 7.92 10.50
CA GLU A 163 42.97 7.24 11.08
C GLU A 163 44.03 6.99 9.99
N VAL A 164 45.17 7.62 10.10
CA VAL A 164 46.31 7.41 9.21
C VAL A 164 47.30 6.47 9.88
N ARG A 165 47.57 5.32 9.27
CA ARG A 165 48.56 4.35 9.73
C ARG A 165 49.65 4.23 8.67
N ALA A 166 50.82 4.83 8.97
CA ALA A 166 52.01 4.71 8.14
C ALA A 166 52.81 3.46 8.51
N SER A 167 53.18 2.67 7.52
CA SER A 167 54.08 1.51 7.64
C SER A 167 55.24 1.66 6.65
N LYS A 168 56.33 0.91 6.85
CA LYS A 168 57.51 0.91 5.95
C LYS A 168 57.18 0.57 4.47
N PHE A 169 56.03 -0.07 4.20
CA PHE A 169 55.65 -0.52 2.87
C PHE A 169 54.44 0.21 2.28
N LYS A 170 53.61 0.82 3.12
CA LYS A 170 52.37 1.49 2.68
C LYS A 170 51.85 2.41 3.79
N THR A 171 51.19 3.48 3.39
CA THR A 171 50.37 4.33 4.27
C THR A 171 48.89 4.01 4.03
N THR A 172 48.19 3.59 5.07
CA THR A 172 46.76 3.27 5.02
C THR A 172 45.99 4.37 5.71
N VAL A 173 45.07 4.99 5.00
CA VAL A 173 44.13 5.99 5.51
C VAL A 173 42.78 5.33 5.67
N LYS A 174 42.30 5.18 6.89
CA LYS A 174 40.95 4.74 7.22
C LYS A 174 40.10 5.97 7.48
N ARG A 175 39.07 6.15 6.66
CA ARG A 175 38.05 7.19 6.82
C ARG A 175 36.79 6.53 7.36
N THR A 176 36.40 6.84 8.59
CA THR A 176 35.15 6.38 9.19
C THR A 176 34.15 7.53 9.12
N THR A 177 33.16 7.43 8.25
CA THR A 177 32.06 8.41 8.14
C THR A 177 30.88 7.87 8.92
N THR A 178 30.49 8.57 9.98
CA THR A 178 29.28 8.22 10.76
C THR A 178 28.10 8.98 10.22
N THR A 179 27.11 8.24 9.72
CA THR A 179 25.83 8.79 9.24
C THR A 179 24.71 8.27 10.11
N THR A 180 23.89 9.18 10.64
CA THR A 180 22.66 8.82 11.36
C THR A 180 21.57 8.54 10.34
N GLN A 181 20.89 7.43 10.45
CA GLN A 181 19.79 7.02 9.56
C GLN A 181 18.61 6.49 10.36
N LEU A 182 17.41 6.55 9.76
CA LEU A 182 16.21 5.94 10.33
C LEU A 182 16.34 4.41 10.33
N LYS A 183 15.91 3.79 11.43
CA LYS A 183 15.81 2.35 11.58
C LYS A 183 14.41 1.94 11.96
N PHE A 184 13.87 1.02 11.18
CA PHE A 184 12.61 0.34 11.46
C PHE A 184 12.90 -1.09 11.91
N GLU A 185 12.32 -1.50 13.02
CA GLU A 185 12.45 -2.83 13.59
C GLU A 185 11.06 -3.36 13.94
N CYS A 186 10.69 -4.52 13.39
CA CYS A 186 9.49 -5.23 13.82
C CYS A 186 9.85 -6.01 15.08
N VAL A 187 9.17 -5.71 16.17
CA VAL A 187 9.45 -6.34 17.47
C VAL A 187 8.45 -7.47 17.70
N PRO A 188 8.93 -8.68 17.99
CA PRO A 188 8.03 -9.78 18.35
C PRO A 188 7.13 -9.39 19.55
N PRO A 189 5.81 -9.59 19.47
CA PRO A 189 4.90 -9.23 20.56
C PRO A 189 5.22 -9.90 21.90
N GLU A 190 5.85 -11.06 21.86
CA GLU A 190 6.30 -11.81 23.04
C GLU A 190 7.47 -11.16 23.78
N ASP A 191 8.25 -10.29 23.09
CA ASP A 191 9.35 -9.55 23.71
C ASP A 191 8.90 -8.20 24.29
N MET A 192 7.63 -7.81 24.08
CA MET A 192 7.09 -6.55 24.59
C MET A 192 6.39 -6.71 25.92
N LEU A 193 6.80 -5.91 26.87
CA LEU A 193 6.24 -5.81 28.22
C LEU A 193 5.62 -4.43 28.42
N PHE A 194 4.44 -4.37 29.01
CA PHE A 194 3.75 -3.11 29.29
C PHE A 194 2.89 -3.22 30.54
N SER A 195 2.60 -2.07 31.14
CA SER A 195 1.76 -2.00 32.35
C SER A 195 0.30 -2.32 32.02
N GLU A 196 -0.36 -3.08 32.90
CA GLU A 196 -1.76 -3.43 32.76
C GLU A 196 -2.69 -2.25 33.11
N GLY A 197 -3.84 -2.15 32.41
CA GLY A 197 -4.97 -1.34 32.86
C GLY A 197 -4.95 0.15 32.53
N VAL A 198 -4.03 0.64 31.71
CA VAL A 198 -4.01 2.03 31.26
C VAL A 198 -4.43 2.11 29.79
N GLY A 199 -5.11 3.18 29.40
CA GLY A 199 -5.69 3.37 28.05
C GLY A 199 -4.75 3.16 26.87
N GLY A 200 -5.27 3.28 25.68
CA GLY A 200 -4.64 2.77 24.44
C GLY A 200 -3.36 3.46 23.94
N ASP A 201 -2.94 4.62 24.48
CA ASP A 201 -1.71 5.27 24.04
C ASP A 201 -0.49 4.77 24.81
N LEU A 202 0.56 4.39 24.09
CA LEU A 202 1.83 3.94 24.69
C LEU A 202 2.55 5.05 25.46
N ASN A 203 2.33 6.31 25.09
CA ASN A 203 2.91 7.43 25.80
C ASN A 203 2.24 7.70 27.15
N ASP A 204 1.02 7.20 27.36
CA ASP A 204 0.33 7.28 28.66
C ASP A 204 0.69 6.13 29.58
N GLN A 205 1.37 5.10 29.06
CA GLN A 205 1.77 3.96 29.86
C GLN A 205 2.85 4.33 30.88
N ARG A 206 2.69 3.82 32.12
CA ARG A 206 3.69 3.98 33.17
C ARG A 206 4.98 3.24 32.84
N PHE A 207 4.86 2.06 32.25
CA PHE A 207 5.96 1.18 31.90
C PHE A 207 5.75 0.56 30.51
N VAL A 208 6.77 0.66 29.65
CA VAL A 208 6.87 -0.06 28.39
C VAL A 208 8.31 -0.58 28.29
N GLY A 209 8.48 -1.88 28.13
CA GLY A 209 9.78 -2.52 28.05
C GLY A 209 9.89 -3.48 26.87
N GLN A 210 11.09 -3.64 26.38
CA GLN A 210 11.44 -4.66 25.40
C GLN A 210 12.53 -5.55 25.97
N ARG A 211 12.28 -6.86 25.94
CA ARG A 211 13.31 -7.85 26.18
C ARG A 211 14.21 -7.94 24.96
N LYS A 212 15.51 -7.86 25.14
CA LYS A 212 16.50 -8.05 24.09
C LYS A 212 17.55 -9.05 24.50
N LEU A 213 18.00 -9.83 23.52
CA LEU A 213 19.11 -10.75 23.67
C LEU A 213 20.35 -10.12 23.04
N TYR A 214 21.41 -9.99 23.83
CA TYR A 214 22.70 -9.48 23.36
C TYR A 214 23.80 -10.51 23.62
N SER A 215 24.73 -10.64 22.68
CA SER A 215 25.95 -11.40 22.94
C SER A 215 26.90 -10.64 23.85
N ASP A 216 27.75 -11.35 24.54
CA ASP A 216 28.78 -10.75 25.41
C ASP A 216 29.66 -9.75 24.63
N SER A 217 29.97 -10.06 23.35
CA SER A 217 30.73 -9.16 22.48
C SER A 217 29.95 -7.86 22.19
N GLN A 218 28.66 -7.93 21.92
CA GLN A 218 27.82 -6.74 21.65
C GLN A 218 27.71 -5.86 22.89
N LEU A 219 27.56 -6.46 24.09
CA LEU A 219 27.51 -5.70 25.34
C LEU A 219 28.85 -5.00 25.63
N PHE A 220 29.96 -5.66 25.32
CA PHE A 220 31.29 -5.06 25.45
C PHE A 220 31.51 -3.90 24.46
N GLU A 221 31.05 -4.01 23.21
CA GLU A 221 31.10 -2.92 22.22
C GLU A 221 30.24 -1.71 22.64
N LEU A 222 29.14 -1.95 23.38
CA LEU A 222 28.33 -0.89 23.97
C LEU A 222 28.97 -0.23 25.21
N GLY A 223 30.18 -0.66 25.60
CA GLY A 223 30.95 -0.07 26.69
C GLY A 223 30.65 -0.64 28.08
N ILE A 224 29.95 -1.77 28.17
CA ILE A 224 29.62 -2.42 29.44
C ILE A 224 30.85 -3.23 29.88
N SER A 225 31.26 -3.11 31.16
CA SER A 225 32.43 -3.81 31.70
C SER A 225 32.19 -5.34 31.73
N LYS A 226 33.24 -6.10 31.51
CA LYS A 226 33.19 -7.57 31.52
C LYS A 226 32.63 -8.14 32.83
N GLU A 227 32.99 -7.53 33.96
CA GLU A 227 32.53 -7.93 35.30
C GLU A 227 31.00 -7.75 35.45
N THR A 228 30.44 -6.70 34.81
CA THR A 228 28.97 -6.47 34.79
C THR A 228 28.30 -7.47 33.86
N ILE A 229 28.91 -7.76 32.69
CA ILE A 229 28.35 -8.73 31.74
C ILE A 229 28.22 -10.12 32.38
N GLU A 230 29.22 -10.58 33.10
CA GLU A 230 29.21 -11.89 33.79
C GLU A 230 28.09 -12.02 34.85
N GLN A 231 27.60 -10.89 35.38
CA GLN A 231 26.50 -10.87 36.35
C GLN A 231 25.10 -10.88 35.71
N ILE A 232 25.02 -10.66 34.38
CA ILE A 232 23.74 -10.73 33.64
C ILE A 232 23.39 -12.19 33.39
N PRO A 233 22.18 -12.65 33.69
CA PRO A 233 21.79 -14.04 33.46
C PRO A 233 21.85 -14.40 31.98
N LEU A 234 22.22 -15.64 31.70
CA LEU A 234 22.13 -16.20 30.34
C LEU A 234 20.66 -16.34 29.95
N ALA A 235 20.36 -16.11 28.68
CA ALA A 235 19.03 -16.29 28.16
C ALA A 235 18.62 -17.77 28.22
N THR A 236 17.40 -18.02 28.71
CA THR A 236 16.83 -19.38 28.82
C THR A 236 15.60 -19.46 27.93
N SER A 237 15.62 -20.36 26.94
CA SER A 237 14.53 -20.51 25.95
C SER A 237 13.22 -21.06 26.55
N SER A 238 13.32 -21.80 27.65
CA SER A 238 12.18 -22.49 28.28
C SER A 238 11.11 -21.55 28.85
N MET A 239 11.43 -20.27 29.05
CA MET A 239 10.51 -19.29 29.66
C MET A 239 9.53 -18.62 28.67
N TRP A 240 9.69 -18.84 27.35
CA TRP A 240 8.97 -18.09 26.33
C TRP A 240 8.26 -19.01 25.31
N PRO A 241 7.10 -19.58 25.65
CA PRO A 241 6.40 -20.53 24.78
C PRO A 241 6.07 -19.98 23.38
N ALA A 242 5.73 -18.69 23.28
CA ALA A 242 5.41 -18.07 22.00
C ALA A 242 6.65 -17.94 21.08
N ALA A 243 7.83 -17.66 21.64
CA ALA A 243 9.06 -17.61 20.86
C ALA A 243 9.43 -19.01 20.31
N LEU A 244 9.31 -20.04 21.14
CA LEU A 244 9.52 -21.44 20.71
C LEU A 244 8.53 -21.85 19.62
N ALA A 245 7.25 -21.51 19.77
CA ALA A 245 6.22 -21.78 18.76
C ALA A 245 6.52 -21.04 17.45
N ARG A 246 7.03 -19.82 17.49
CA ARG A 246 7.42 -19.05 16.28
C ARG A 246 8.57 -19.72 15.53
N GLU A 247 9.54 -20.25 16.24
CA GLU A 247 10.68 -20.98 15.65
C GLU A 247 10.32 -22.42 15.23
N GLY A 248 9.14 -22.91 15.57
CA GLY A 248 8.72 -24.29 15.29
C GLY A 248 9.46 -25.34 16.13
N ILE A 249 10.02 -24.94 17.26
CA ILE A 249 10.81 -25.79 18.15
C ILE A 249 9.91 -26.31 19.26
N TYR A 250 9.58 -27.60 19.21
CA TYR A 250 8.66 -28.26 20.18
C TYR A 250 9.36 -29.26 21.09
N SER A 251 10.70 -29.34 21.05
CA SER A 251 11.46 -30.29 21.91
C SER A 251 12.18 -29.58 23.04
N ASP A 252 12.16 -30.19 24.21
CA ASP A 252 12.79 -29.72 25.46
C ASP A 252 14.33 -29.54 25.40
N SER A 253 14.97 -29.76 24.25
CA SER A 253 16.41 -29.87 24.15
C SER A 253 17.13 -28.61 23.63
N THR A 254 16.55 -27.43 23.76
CA THR A 254 17.00 -26.25 23.01
C THR A 254 17.66 -25.14 23.78
N ASP A 255 18.26 -25.41 24.91
CA ASP A 255 19.26 -24.50 25.49
C ASP A 255 20.59 -24.60 24.71
N VAL A 256 20.54 -24.39 23.41
CA VAL A 256 21.74 -24.35 22.58
C VAL A 256 22.35 -22.95 22.68
N GLN A 257 23.07 -22.75 23.77
CA GLN A 257 23.99 -21.60 23.84
C GLN A 257 25.16 -21.84 22.86
N PRO A 258 25.64 -20.80 22.16
CA PRO A 258 26.83 -20.91 21.35
C PRO A 258 28.02 -21.43 22.17
N ALA A 259 28.81 -22.34 21.58
CA ALA A 259 29.99 -22.92 22.25
C ALA A 259 31.04 -21.87 22.60
N GLN A 260 31.08 -20.77 21.87
CA GLN A 260 32.01 -19.67 22.10
C GLN A 260 31.44 -18.71 23.15
N THR A 261 32.10 -18.56 24.29
CA THR A 261 31.64 -17.75 25.42
C THR A 261 31.28 -16.31 25.04
N SER A 262 32.03 -15.70 24.12
CA SER A 262 31.76 -14.33 23.65
C SER A 262 30.50 -14.17 22.82
N GLN A 263 29.92 -15.26 22.38
CA GLN A 263 28.65 -15.31 21.62
C GLN A 263 27.46 -15.80 22.46
N GLN A 264 27.66 -16.11 23.73
CA GLN A 264 26.56 -16.44 24.63
C GLN A 264 25.60 -15.28 24.74
N LEU A 265 24.29 -15.61 24.70
CA LEU A 265 23.22 -14.62 24.73
C LEU A 265 22.83 -14.30 26.16
N ARG A 266 22.76 -13.02 26.45
CA ARG A 266 22.31 -12.48 27.73
C ARG A 266 21.04 -11.69 27.58
N GLU A 267 20.21 -11.76 28.59
CA GLU A 267 18.90 -11.12 28.61
C GLU A 267 19.01 -9.72 29.22
N VAL A 268 18.60 -8.71 28.45
CA VAL A 268 18.59 -7.30 28.85
C VAL A 268 17.21 -6.72 28.57
N TYR A 269 16.67 -6.00 29.56
CA TYR A 269 15.40 -5.30 29.46
C TYR A 269 15.65 -3.82 29.14
N CYS A 270 15.15 -3.35 27.99
CA CYS A 270 15.20 -1.96 27.57
C CYS A 270 13.86 -1.30 27.89
N CYS A 271 13.79 -0.52 28.96
CA CYS A 271 12.55 -0.04 29.55
C CYS A 271 12.40 1.47 29.42
N TYR A 272 11.18 1.92 29.12
CA TYR A 272 10.73 3.31 29.20
C TYR A 272 9.75 3.40 30.37
N GLN A 273 10.15 4.04 31.44
CA GLN A 273 9.39 4.07 32.67
C GLN A 273 9.23 5.48 33.20
N MET A 274 8.03 5.79 33.72
CA MET A 274 7.76 7.01 34.47
C MET A 274 8.34 6.87 35.87
N ILE A 275 9.34 7.68 36.19
CA ILE A 275 9.99 7.71 37.51
C ILE A 275 9.58 8.98 38.24
N SER A 276 9.03 8.83 39.42
CA SER A 276 8.75 9.96 40.29
C SER A 276 9.95 10.28 41.18
N SER A 277 10.19 11.56 41.44
CA SER A 277 11.18 11.99 42.42
C SER A 277 10.79 11.48 43.83
N ARG A 278 11.76 11.36 44.74
CA ARG A 278 11.48 10.97 46.15
C ARG A 278 10.41 11.82 46.81
N ASP A 279 10.31 13.07 46.41
CA ASP A 279 9.33 14.04 46.96
C ASP A 279 7.93 13.88 46.32
N GLY A 280 7.78 13.00 45.30
CA GLY A 280 6.51 12.74 44.60
C GLY A 280 5.99 13.89 43.72
N LEU A 281 6.71 15.01 43.64
CA LEU A 281 6.26 16.24 43.01
C LEU A 281 6.57 16.31 41.49
N LYS A 282 7.52 15.53 41.04
CA LYS A 282 7.92 15.50 39.62
C LYS A 282 8.02 14.06 39.15
N SER A 283 7.46 13.80 37.98
CA SER A 283 7.58 12.54 37.27
C SER A 283 8.22 12.80 35.93
N GLU A 284 9.24 12.04 35.57
CA GLU A 284 9.90 12.10 34.27
C GLU A 284 10.01 10.71 33.67
N ARG A 285 9.91 10.60 32.35
CA ARG A 285 10.15 9.34 31.64
C ARG A 285 11.65 9.13 31.46
N ARG A 286 12.10 7.91 31.78
CA ARG A 286 13.49 7.53 31.64
C ARG A 286 13.64 6.27 30.79
N TYR A 287 14.66 6.26 29.98
CA TYR A 287 15.12 5.09 29.24
C TYR A 287 16.17 4.36 30.06
N ILE A 288 15.85 3.16 30.48
CA ILE A 288 16.66 2.38 31.42
C ILE A 288 16.93 1.01 30.84
N TRP A 289 18.18 0.60 30.83
CA TRP A 289 18.57 -0.77 30.53
C TRP A 289 18.85 -1.51 31.82
N LEU A 290 18.15 -2.60 32.03
CA LEU A 290 18.33 -3.47 33.19
C LEU A 290 18.84 -4.83 32.73
N GLY A 291 19.98 -5.26 33.25
CA GLY A 291 20.56 -6.60 33.05
C GLY A 291 20.81 -7.25 34.39
N GLY A 292 20.10 -8.34 34.72
CA GLY A 292 20.28 -9.11 35.99
C GLY A 292 20.01 -8.24 37.19
N ARG A 293 19.46 -7.32 37.49
CA ARG A 293 19.30 -6.38 38.63
C ARG A 293 20.25 -5.20 38.64
N LYS A 294 21.06 -5.01 37.59
CA LYS A 294 21.94 -3.83 37.46
C LYS A 294 21.46 -2.92 36.33
N ILE A 295 21.54 -1.63 36.58
CA ILE A 295 21.33 -0.61 35.59
C ILE A 295 22.55 -0.51 34.71
N LEU A 296 22.37 -0.78 33.41
CA LEU A 296 23.41 -0.69 32.39
C LEU A 296 23.42 0.68 31.72
N LYS A 297 22.24 1.30 31.58
CA LYS A 297 22.05 2.60 30.96
C LYS A 297 20.87 3.32 31.63
N ASN A 298 20.96 4.65 31.79
CA ASN A 298 19.90 5.46 32.39
C ASN A 298 19.92 6.87 31.80
N GLU A 299 18.98 7.16 30.90
CA GLU A 299 18.89 8.42 30.15
C GLU A 299 17.46 9.00 30.25
N PRO A 300 17.29 10.33 30.21
CA PRO A 300 15.98 10.92 30.05
C PRO A 300 15.37 10.53 28.68
N ALA A 301 14.06 10.38 28.61
CA ALA A 301 13.36 10.07 27.37
C ALA A 301 12.07 10.88 27.29
N ASP A 302 11.84 11.56 26.17
CA ASP A 302 10.65 12.38 25.97
C ASP A 302 9.45 11.55 25.52
N SER A 303 9.69 10.47 24.77
CA SER A 303 8.64 9.62 24.22
C SER A 303 9.13 8.19 24.05
N VAL A 304 8.17 7.27 23.90
CA VAL A 304 8.42 5.85 23.66
C VAL A 304 8.65 5.65 22.15
N PRO A 305 9.71 4.94 21.71
CA PRO A 305 10.02 4.72 20.29
C PRO A 305 9.17 3.61 19.66
N TYR A 306 8.28 3.01 20.42
CA TYR A 306 7.42 1.92 19.95
C TYR A 306 6.08 2.45 19.48
N VAL A 307 5.56 1.78 18.46
CA VAL A 307 4.21 1.95 17.94
C VAL A 307 3.54 0.59 17.91
N THR A 308 2.31 0.50 18.36
CA THR A 308 1.53 -0.74 18.32
C THR A 308 0.21 -0.51 17.60
N GLY A 309 -0.21 -1.50 16.83
CA GLY A 309 -1.49 -1.49 16.15
C GLY A 309 -2.22 -2.80 16.25
N SER A 310 -3.54 -2.73 16.17
CA SER A 310 -4.42 -3.89 16.20
C SER A 310 -5.50 -3.79 15.11
N PRO A 311 -5.82 -4.90 14.43
CA PRO A 311 -6.91 -4.94 13.46
C PRO A 311 -8.28 -4.76 14.11
N ILE A 312 -8.43 -5.21 15.36
CA ILE A 312 -9.65 -5.05 16.18
C ILE A 312 -9.23 -4.48 17.54
N PRO A 313 -9.15 -3.16 17.67
CA PRO A 313 -8.79 -2.54 18.94
C PRO A 313 -9.90 -2.77 19.98
N MET A 314 -9.48 -3.10 21.19
CA MET A 314 -10.38 -3.25 22.33
C MET A 314 -10.36 -1.98 23.18
N PRO A 315 -11.51 -1.37 23.48
CA PRO A 315 -11.57 -0.19 24.33
C PRO A 315 -10.86 -0.41 25.67
N HIS A 316 -10.12 0.59 26.12
CA HIS A 316 -9.41 0.61 27.41
C HIS A 316 -8.30 -0.44 27.57
N ARG A 317 -7.81 -1.02 26.46
CA ARG A 317 -6.72 -2.00 26.46
C ARG A 317 -5.76 -1.73 25.31
N ILE A 318 -4.48 -2.02 25.51
CA ILE A 318 -3.48 -2.05 24.43
C ILE A 318 -3.70 -3.30 23.58
N GLN A 319 -3.98 -4.43 24.23
CA GLN A 319 -4.19 -5.70 23.57
C GLN A 319 -5.54 -5.71 22.85
N GLY A 320 -5.52 -5.86 21.53
CA GLY A 320 -6.72 -6.05 20.71
C GLY A 320 -7.12 -7.51 20.52
N MET A 321 -7.78 -7.78 19.40
CA MET A 321 -8.10 -9.12 18.92
C MET A 321 -7.55 -9.34 17.52
N GLY A 322 -7.09 -10.56 17.24
CA GLY A 322 -6.59 -10.99 15.93
C GLY A 322 -7.46 -12.07 15.28
N LEU A 323 -6.97 -12.61 14.18
CA LEU A 323 -7.68 -13.67 13.45
C LEU A 323 -7.77 -14.97 14.23
N TYR A 324 -6.76 -15.27 15.05
CA TYR A 324 -6.79 -16.47 15.88
C TYR A 324 -8.04 -16.52 16.77
N GLU A 325 -8.35 -15.44 17.49
CA GLU A 325 -9.52 -15.39 18.37
C GLU A 325 -10.84 -15.55 17.61
N LEU A 326 -10.90 -15.08 16.37
CA LEU A 326 -12.09 -15.20 15.52
C LEU A 326 -12.26 -16.62 14.95
N LEU A 327 -11.14 -17.28 14.60
CA LEU A 327 -11.14 -18.48 13.77
C LEU A 327 -10.81 -19.78 14.53
N GLN A 328 -10.25 -19.72 15.74
CA GLN A 328 -9.83 -20.92 16.48
C GLN A 328 -10.94 -21.98 16.61
N SER A 329 -12.18 -21.55 16.89
CA SER A 329 -13.31 -22.46 17.03
C SER A 329 -13.73 -23.09 15.70
N ILE A 330 -13.61 -22.33 14.61
CA ILE A 330 -13.92 -22.79 13.25
C ILE A 330 -12.88 -23.81 12.79
N GLN A 331 -11.59 -23.46 12.85
CA GLN A 331 -10.50 -24.37 12.47
C GLN A 331 -10.54 -25.67 13.28
N SER A 332 -10.78 -25.60 14.58
CA SER A 332 -10.94 -26.78 15.42
C SER A 332 -12.13 -27.63 14.98
N GLY A 333 -13.29 -27.01 14.77
CA GLY A 333 -14.50 -27.71 14.32
C GLY A 333 -14.32 -28.38 12.97
N LYS A 334 -13.77 -27.65 11.98
CA LYS A 334 -13.48 -28.20 10.65
C LYS A 334 -12.47 -29.36 10.72
N THR A 335 -11.40 -29.20 11.49
CA THR A 335 -10.41 -30.27 11.68
C THR A 335 -11.05 -31.53 12.26
N HIS A 336 -11.94 -31.40 13.25
CA HIS A 336 -12.66 -32.55 13.81
C HIS A 336 -13.58 -33.21 12.78
N ILE A 337 -14.32 -32.45 11.99
CA ILE A 337 -15.19 -32.97 10.93
C ILE A 337 -14.33 -33.68 9.86
N LEU A 338 -13.24 -33.07 9.41
CA LEU A 338 -12.34 -33.64 8.40
C LEU A 338 -11.71 -34.94 8.90
N ARG A 339 -11.19 -34.99 10.12
CA ARG A 339 -10.62 -36.21 10.71
C ARG A 339 -11.64 -37.34 10.78
N ASN A 340 -12.85 -37.05 11.30
CA ASN A 340 -13.91 -38.04 11.36
C ASN A 340 -14.38 -38.51 9.98
N PHE A 341 -14.45 -37.61 8.99
CA PHE A 341 -14.78 -37.96 7.62
C PHE A 341 -13.71 -38.87 6.98
N MET A 342 -12.43 -38.56 7.14
CA MET A 342 -11.33 -39.37 6.63
C MET A 342 -11.26 -40.73 7.32
N ASP A 343 -11.46 -40.78 8.63
CA ASP A 343 -11.54 -42.04 9.40
C ASP A 343 -12.73 -42.90 8.95
N ASN A 344 -13.88 -42.26 8.68
CA ASN A 344 -15.05 -42.96 8.18
C ASN A 344 -14.81 -43.50 6.75
N LEU A 345 -14.16 -42.71 5.88
CA LEU A 345 -13.78 -43.16 4.53
C LEU A 345 -12.80 -44.37 4.59
N ALA A 346 -11.83 -44.31 5.51
CA ALA A 346 -10.91 -45.44 5.75
C ALA A 346 -11.64 -46.66 6.26
N ALA A 347 -12.59 -46.49 7.19
CA ALA A 347 -13.43 -47.58 7.72
C ALA A 347 -14.39 -48.17 6.66
N ALA A 348 -14.90 -47.31 5.74
CA ALA A 348 -15.73 -47.78 4.62
C ALA A 348 -14.92 -48.63 3.61
N ASN A 349 -13.69 -48.19 3.32
CA ASN A 349 -12.78 -48.95 2.42
C ASN A 349 -12.20 -50.24 3.05
N SER A 350 -12.03 -50.26 4.37
CA SER A 350 -11.51 -51.38 5.13
C SER A 350 -12.49 -51.71 6.26
N SER A 351 -13.73 -52.09 5.88
CA SER A 351 -14.79 -52.36 6.85
C SER A 351 -14.41 -53.51 7.77
N ARG A 352 -14.70 -53.36 9.06
CA ARG A 352 -14.56 -54.46 10.00
C ARG A 352 -15.53 -55.56 9.66
N ILE A 353 -15.03 -56.78 9.63
CA ILE A 353 -15.82 -57.97 9.32
C ILE A 353 -15.89 -58.79 10.60
N GLY A 354 -17.09 -59.13 11.01
CA GLY A 354 -17.30 -60.15 12.04
C GLY A 354 -17.09 -61.53 11.42
N ALA A 355 -16.09 -62.28 11.91
CA ALA A 355 -15.84 -63.64 11.46
C ALA A 355 -16.21 -64.62 12.57
N VAL A 356 -16.94 -65.68 12.25
CA VAL A 356 -17.23 -66.77 13.19
C VAL A 356 -15.99 -67.65 13.34
N GLU A 357 -15.50 -67.73 14.58
CA GLU A 357 -14.28 -68.50 14.89
C GLU A 357 -14.39 -69.95 14.44
N GLY A 358 -13.34 -70.43 13.82
CA GLY A 358 -13.26 -71.84 13.30
C GLY A 358 -14.03 -72.12 11.99
N ARG A 359 -14.79 -71.12 11.43
CA ARG A 359 -15.50 -71.33 10.14
C ARG A 359 -14.91 -70.49 8.98
N VAL A 360 -13.98 -69.64 9.27
CA VAL A 360 -13.28 -68.77 8.29
C VAL A 360 -11.78 -68.97 8.44
N ASN A 361 -11.07 -69.04 7.34
CA ASN A 361 -9.61 -69.04 7.37
C ASN A 361 -9.12 -67.63 7.65
N MET A 362 -8.59 -67.43 8.88
CA MET A 362 -8.13 -66.11 9.34
C MET A 362 -6.91 -65.61 8.57
N ASP A 363 -6.04 -66.49 8.08
CA ASP A 363 -4.87 -66.10 7.27
C ASP A 363 -5.29 -65.50 5.91
N ASP A 364 -6.34 -66.05 5.30
CA ASP A 364 -6.90 -65.51 4.05
C ASP A 364 -7.60 -64.15 4.31
N LEU A 365 -8.29 -64.03 5.45
CA LEU A 365 -9.02 -62.81 5.83
C LEU A 365 -8.07 -61.66 6.19
N THR A 366 -6.96 -61.94 6.87
CA THR A 366 -5.95 -60.93 7.26
C THR A 366 -4.99 -60.60 6.12
N ASN A 367 -4.99 -61.37 5.03
CA ASN A 367 -4.17 -61.13 3.86
C ASN A 367 -4.77 -59.98 3.04
N GLY A 368 -4.26 -58.75 3.19
CA GLY A 368 -4.76 -57.52 2.57
C GLY A 368 -4.62 -57.43 1.04
N ARG A 369 -4.64 -58.54 0.29
CA ARG A 369 -4.59 -58.54 -1.18
C ARG A 369 -5.92 -58.05 -1.75
N ILE A 370 -5.85 -57.08 -2.65
CA ILE A 370 -7.02 -56.60 -3.41
C ILE A 370 -7.54 -57.78 -4.25
N ASN A 371 -8.85 -58.08 -4.16
CA ASN A 371 -9.51 -59.26 -4.78
C ASN A 371 -8.99 -60.61 -4.28
N GLY A 372 -8.47 -60.71 -3.05
CA GLY A 372 -8.13 -61.98 -2.43
C GLY A 372 -9.35 -62.85 -2.20
N VAL A 373 -9.17 -64.18 -2.29
CA VAL A 373 -10.25 -65.16 -2.02
C VAL A 373 -10.12 -65.62 -0.57
N VAL A 374 -11.19 -65.45 0.20
CA VAL A 374 -11.30 -65.91 1.59
C VAL A 374 -12.00 -67.27 1.59
N ARG A 375 -11.34 -68.32 2.08
CA ARG A 375 -11.93 -69.64 2.23
C ARG A 375 -12.78 -69.71 3.49
N MET A 376 -14.04 -70.10 3.32
CA MET A 376 -14.98 -70.24 4.44
C MET A 376 -15.80 -71.58 4.29
N SER A 377 -16.15 -72.18 5.42
CA SER A 377 -16.97 -73.35 5.45
C SER A 377 -18.49 -73.11 5.50
N ASP A 378 -18.90 -71.87 5.76
CA ASP A 378 -20.31 -71.42 5.85
C ASP A 378 -20.45 -70.06 5.18
N PRO A 379 -21.39 -69.85 4.22
CA PRO A 379 -21.62 -68.57 3.57
C PRO A 379 -21.96 -67.43 4.53
N ASN A 380 -22.53 -67.73 5.70
CA ASN A 380 -22.91 -66.74 6.71
C ASN A 380 -21.83 -66.54 7.80
N ALA A 381 -20.64 -67.15 7.63
CA ALA A 381 -19.56 -67.04 8.60
C ALA A 381 -18.87 -65.65 8.63
N LEU A 382 -19.13 -64.78 7.64
CA LEU A 382 -18.64 -63.41 7.56
C LEU A 382 -19.82 -62.45 7.61
N VAL A 383 -19.80 -61.54 8.58
CA VAL A 383 -20.81 -60.49 8.73
C VAL A 383 -20.11 -59.14 8.57
N PRO A 384 -20.32 -58.42 7.47
CA PRO A 384 -19.78 -57.07 7.36
C PRO A 384 -20.46 -56.13 8.38
N LEU A 385 -19.66 -55.42 9.17
CA LEU A 385 -20.15 -54.37 10.09
C LEU A 385 -20.33 -53.09 9.26
N PRO A 386 -21.56 -52.59 9.11
CA PRO A 386 -21.79 -51.42 8.27
C PRO A 386 -21.14 -50.18 8.89
N ALA A 387 -20.33 -49.46 8.13
CA ALA A 387 -19.92 -48.11 8.45
C ALA A 387 -21.05 -47.17 8.08
N ALA A 388 -21.41 -46.26 8.97
CA ALA A 388 -22.39 -45.22 8.65
C ALA A 388 -21.83 -44.27 7.59
N ASP A 389 -22.58 -43.96 6.55
CA ASP A 389 -22.21 -42.92 5.59
C ASP A 389 -22.48 -41.52 6.20
N ILE A 390 -21.42 -40.83 6.59
CA ILE A 390 -21.48 -39.46 7.15
C ILE A 390 -21.08 -38.40 6.12
N GLY A 391 -20.77 -38.81 4.88
CA GLY A 391 -20.24 -37.94 3.84
C GLY A 391 -21.07 -36.66 3.60
N PRO A 392 -22.39 -36.78 3.28
CA PRO A 392 -23.21 -35.62 3.00
C PRO A 392 -23.33 -34.65 4.19
N GLN A 393 -23.45 -35.17 5.42
CA GLN A 393 -23.56 -34.38 6.63
C GLN A 393 -22.24 -33.67 6.96
N ALA A 394 -21.09 -34.34 6.77
CA ALA A 394 -19.78 -33.75 6.95
C ALA A 394 -19.53 -32.60 5.97
N MET A 395 -19.87 -32.78 4.71
CA MET A 395 -19.72 -31.73 3.68
C MET A 395 -20.64 -30.55 3.95
N ALA A 396 -21.89 -30.78 4.36
CA ALA A 396 -22.80 -29.70 4.77
C ALA A 396 -22.26 -28.92 6.00
N GLY A 397 -21.69 -29.64 6.96
CA GLY A 397 -21.05 -29.01 8.15
C GLY A 397 -19.82 -28.19 7.79
N LEU A 398 -18.96 -28.67 6.88
CA LEU A 398 -17.79 -27.93 6.40
C LEU A 398 -18.22 -26.65 5.67
N SER A 399 -19.19 -26.77 4.73
CA SER A 399 -19.72 -25.63 4.00
C SER A 399 -20.35 -24.58 4.93
N TYR A 400 -21.09 -24.98 5.96
CA TYR A 400 -21.63 -24.07 6.96
C TYR A 400 -20.50 -23.32 7.71
N LEU A 401 -19.43 -24.02 8.12
CA LEU A 401 -18.32 -23.39 8.82
C LEU A 401 -17.53 -22.44 7.89
N ASP A 402 -17.46 -22.72 6.58
CA ASP A 402 -16.89 -21.80 5.60
C ASP A 402 -17.71 -20.51 5.47
N HIS A 403 -19.03 -20.60 5.44
CA HIS A 403 -19.89 -19.41 5.48
C HIS A 403 -19.69 -18.59 6.76
N VAL A 404 -19.57 -19.25 7.92
CA VAL A 404 -19.30 -18.56 9.20
C VAL A 404 -17.92 -17.89 9.16
N ARG A 405 -16.91 -18.53 8.58
CA ARG A 405 -15.57 -17.95 8.38
C ARG A 405 -15.63 -16.66 7.56
N VAL A 406 -16.26 -16.72 6.39
CA VAL A 406 -16.43 -15.56 5.52
C VAL A 406 -17.19 -14.43 6.22
N ALA A 407 -18.25 -14.75 6.95
CA ALA A 407 -19.02 -13.75 7.72
C ALA A 407 -18.20 -13.07 8.82
N ARG A 408 -17.22 -13.78 9.45
CA ARG A 408 -16.38 -13.22 10.52
C ARG A 408 -15.19 -12.39 10.03
N VAL A 409 -14.59 -12.79 8.92
CA VAL A 409 -13.30 -12.23 8.46
C VAL A 409 -13.44 -11.48 7.13
N GLY A 410 -14.51 -11.72 6.38
CA GLY A 410 -14.71 -11.09 5.07
C GLY A 410 -13.76 -11.59 3.98
N SER A 411 -13.00 -12.66 4.22
CA SER A 411 -12.13 -13.23 3.20
C SER A 411 -12.72 -14.52 2.64
N SER A 412 -12.99 -14.55 1.34
CA SER A 412 -13.30 -15.80 0.62
C SER A 412 -11.98 -16.33 0.04
N VAL A 413 -11.52 -17.47 0.55
CA VAL A 413 -10.35 -18.18 -0.01
C VAL A 413 -10.73 -18.86 -1.33
N ASP A 414 -12.00 -19.17 -1.54
CA ASP A 414 -12.51 -19.81 -2.76
C ASP A 414 -13.06 -18.80 -3.77
N VAL A 415 -12.14 -18.25 -4.56
CA VAL A 415 -12.50 -17.42 -5.74
C VAL A 415 -13.39 -18.20 -6.72
N ASN A 416 -13.19 -19.52 -6.83
CA ASN A 416 -13.95 -20.39 -7.73
C ASN A 416 -15.39 -20.61 -7.25
N GLU A 417 -15.62 -20.76 -5.95
CA GLU A 417 -16.96 -20.90 -5.38
C GLU A 417 -17.72 -19.57 -5.41
N LEU A 418 -17.02 -18.48 -5.14
CA LEU A 418 -17.52 -17.13 -5.30
C LEU A 418 -17.86 -16.84 -6.78
N GLN A 419 -17.01 -17.20 -7.73
CA GLN A 419 -17.29 -17.10 -9.17
C GLN A 419 -18.46 -17.99 -9.60
N ALA A 420 -18.57 -19.22 -9.08
CA ALA A 420 -19.70 -20.10 -9.38
C ALA A 420 -21.02 -19.56 -8.81
N GLN A 421 -21.01 -18.92 -7.65
CA GLN A 421 -22.18 -18.22 -7.10
C GLN A 421 -22.46 -16.92 -7.86
N ILE A 422 -21.45 -16.19 -8.27
CA ILE A 422 -21.54 -15.00 -9.13
C ILE A 422 -22.16 -15.36 -10.48
N MET A 423 -21.77 -16.47 -11.09
CA MET A 423 -22.33 -16.94 -12.35
C MET A 423 -23.79 -17.42 -12.23
N LYS A 424 -24.24 -17.83 -11.03
CA LYS A 424 -25.62 -18.24 -10.74
C LYS A 424 -26.50 -17.11 -10.20
N SER A 425 -25.90 -16.04 -9.67
CA SER A 425 -26.62 -14.87 -9.14
C SER A 425 -26.68 -13.74 -10.17
N SER A 426 -27.63 -12.82 -10.01
CA SER A 426 -27.61 -11.60 -10.84
C SER A 426 -26.33 -10.81 -10.57
N ALA A 427 -25.82 -10.10 -11.59
CA ALA A 427 -24.62 -9.27 -11.47
C ALA A 427 -24.66 -8.31 -10.26
N THR A 428 -25.86 -7.86 -9.88
CA THR A 428 -26.08 -6.98 -8.72
C THR A 428 -25.89 -7.70 -7.38
N ALA A 429 -26.31 -8.96 -7.27
CA ALA A 429 -26.12 -9.74 -6.04
C ALA A 429 -24.64 -10.13 -5.84
N ALA A 430 -23.95 -10.43 -6.93
CA ALA A 430 -22.53 -10.71 -6.94
C ALA A 430 -21.70 -9.48 -6.54
N ALA A 431 -22.01 -8.31 -7.08
CA ALA A 431 -21.40 -7.04 -6.69
C ALA A 431 -21.64 -6.72 -5.21
N GLY A 432 -22.84 -7.04 -4.68
CA GLY A 432 -23.15 -6.86 -3.27
C GLY A 432 -22.31 -7.74 -2.33
N GLN A 433 -22.05 -8.99 -2.70
CA GLN A 433 -21.21 -9.90 -1.91
C GLN A 433 -19.74 -9.48 -1.93
N LEU A 434 -19.20 -9.10 -3.09
CA LEU A 434 -17.86 -8.54 -3.21
C LEU A 434 -17.71 -7.28 -2.36
N ALA A 435 -18.66 -6.36 -2.40
CA ALA A 435 -18.65 -5.15 -1.62
C ALA A 435 -18.65 -5.45 -0.10
N GLN A 436 -19.34 -6.48 0.37
CA GLN A 436 -19.35 -6.87 1.78
C GLN A 436 -17.99 -7.43 2.23
N VAL A 437 -17.33 -8.25 1.41
CA VAL A 437 -15.99 -8.78 1.67
C VAL A 437 -14.97 -7.63 1.74
N GLU A 438 -15.03 -6.70 0.79
CA GLU A 438 -14.15 -5.54 0.76
C GLU A 438 -14.40 -4.57 1.92
N GLN A 439 -15.63 -4.43 2.37
CA GLN A 439 -15.99 -3.59 3.52
C GLN A 439 -15.32 -4.07 4.82
N MET A 440 -15.24 -5.39 5.05
CA MET A 440 -14.55 -5.94 6.22
C MET A 440 -13.04 -5.72 6.13
N ALA A 441 -12.43 -5.94 4.98
CA ALA A 441 -11.01 -5.63 4.77
C ALA A 441 -10.72 -4.13 4.96
N GLY A 442 -11.61 -3.26 4.46
CA GLY A 442 -11.53 -1.81 4.67
C GLY A 442 -11.61 -1.42 6.16
N TRP A 443 -12.45 -2.10 6.94
CA TRP A 443 -12.55 -1.85 8.39
C TRP A 443 -11.26 -2.25 9.13
N PHE A 444 -10.68 -3.42 8.83
CA PHE A 444 -9.38 -3.82 9.38
C PHE A 444 -8.26 -2.86 8.95
N ALA A 445 -8.27 -2.45 7.67
CA ALA A 445 -7.32 -1.46 7.17
C ALA A 445 -7.44 -0.14 7.93
N GLY A 446 -8.65 0.38 8.11
CA GLY A 446 -8.91 1.61 8.84
C GLY A 446 -8.37 1.58 10.27
N ASN A 447 -8.63 0.50 11.00
CA ASN A 447 -8.12 0.32 12.35
C ASN A 447 -6.57 0.28 12.38
N LEU A 448 -5.95 -0.44 11.45
CA LEU A 448 -4.48 -0.52 11.36
C LEU A 448 -3.85 0.82 10.94
N VAL A 449 -4.52 1.56 10.06
CA VAL A 449 -4.07 2.91 9.69
C VAL A 449 -4.12 3.85 10.89
N GLU A 450 -5.20 3.85 11.66
CA GLU A 450 -5.36 4.71 12.82
C GLU A 450 -4.42 4.33 13.97
N THR A 451 -4.26 3.03 14.25
CA THR A 451 -3.50 2.57 15.43
C THR A 451 -2.02 2.37 15.18
N LEU A 452 -1.61 2.02 13.94
CA LEU A 452 -0.21 1.70 13.59
C LEU A 452 0.43 2.75 12.68
N LEU A 453 -0.22 3.06 11.54
CA LEU A 453 0.44 3.88 10.52
C LEU A 453 0.50 5.36 10.90
N LYS A 454 -0.58 5.95 11.39
CA LYS A 454 -0.56 7.35 11.85
C LYS A 454 0.51 7.62 12.91
N PRO A 455 0.57 6.85 14.02
CA PRO A 455 1.62 7.04 15.01
C PRO A 455 3.03 6.78 14.46
N ALA A 456 3.17 5.85 13.49
CA ALA A 456 4.45 5.60 12.84
C ALA A 456 4.92 6.81 12.02
N PHE A 457 4.04 7.41 11.21
CA PHE A 457 4.33 8.62 10.43
C PHE A 457 4.66 9.82 11.34
N ALA A 458 3.87 10.03 12.39
CA ALA A 458 4.15 11.09 13.39
C ALA A 458 5.52 10.88 14.07
N ARG A 459 5.87 9.63 14.38
CA ARG A 459 7.18 9.31 14.98
C ARG A 459 8.32 9.57 14.01
N VAL A 460 8.19 9.18 12.75
CA VAL A 460 9.21 9.45 11.71
C VAL A 460 9.41 10.95 11.53
N HIS A 461 8.32 11.71 11.42
CA HIS A 461 8.37 13.18 11.34
C HIS A 461 9.12 13.80 12.53
N LYS A 462 8.82 13.32 13.76
CA LYS A 462 9.52 13.77 14.97
C LYS A 462 11.02 13.49 14.91
N LEU A 463 11.41 12.28 14.49
CA LEU A 463 12.83 11.90 14.37
C LEU A 463 13.57 12.70 13.30
N LEU A 464 12.94 12.94 12.16
CA LEU A 464 13.51 13.78 11.09
C LEU A 464 13.74 15.21 11.55
N ARG A 465 12.82 15.74 12.36
CA ARG A 465 12.91 17.10 12.88
C ARG A 465 13.93 17.25 14.01
N GLU A 466 14.04 16.29 14.92
CA GLU A 466 14.81 16.42 16.17
C GLU A 466 16.19 15.76 16.07
N GLU A 467 16.28 14.55 15.54
CA GLU A 467 17.51 13.74 15.54
C GLU A 467 18.25 13.76 14.20
N LEU A 468 17.51 13.96 13.10
CA LEU A 468 18.05 14.04 11.73
C LEU A 468 17.90 15.45 11.14
N ALA A 469 17.85 16.48 12.02
CA ALA A 469 17.72 17.87 11.61
C ALA A 469 18.85 18.31 10.68
N GLY A 470 18.50 18.88 9.53
CA GLY A 470 19.46 19.41 8.56
C GLY A 470 18.90 19.47 7.14
N PRO A 471 19.69 20.00 6.19
CA PRO A 471 19.30 20.05 4.80
C PRO A 471 19.23 18.64 4.21
N VAL A 472 18.08 18.25 3.75
CA VAL A 472 17.81 16.97 3.08
C VAL A 472 17.38 17.23 1.65
N GLU A 473 17.96 16.48 0.71
CA GLU A 473 17.58 16.49 -0.69
C GLU A 473 16.90 15.16 -1.04
N ALA A 474 15.69 15.25 -1.59
CA ALA A 474 14.97 14.08 -2.08
C ALA A 474 14.38 14.35 -3.47
N LYS A 475 14.27 13.30 -4.28
CA LYS A 475 13.64 13.38 -5.60
C LYS A 475 12.15 13.07 -5.45
N ILE A 476 11.36 14.12 -5.22
CA ILE A 476 9.93 14.04 -4.99
C ILE A 476 9.19 14.38 -6.28
N ARG A 477 8.26 13.52 -6.70
CA ARG A 477 7.44 13.69 -7.92
C ARG A 477 8.29 14.03 -9.15
N GLY A 478 9.48 13.41 -9.27
CA GLY A 478 10.38 13.62 -10.41
C GLY A 478 11.25 14.88 -10.35
N LYS A 479 11.07 15.76 -9.36
CA LYS A 479 11.86 16.98 -9.15
C LYS A 479 12.72 16.85 -7.90
N TRP A 480 13.96 17.35 -7.95
CA TRP A 480 14.80 17.46 -6.76
C TRP A 480 14.28 18.60 -5.90
N GLN A 481 13.95 18.30 -4.66
CA GLN A 481 13.54 19.27 -3.64
C GLN A 481 14.52 19.20 -2.48
N GLN A 482 14.88 20.35 -1.97
CA GLN A 482 15.73 20.51 -0.80
C GLN A 482 14.91 21.18 0.30
N THR A 483 14.93 20.61 1.49
CA THR A 483 14.28 21.19 2.67
C THR A 483 15.19 21.05 3.88
N ASP A 484 15.01 21.92 4.85
CA ASP A 484 15.69 21.82 6.16
C ASP A 484 14.69 21.27 7.18
N THR A 485 14.89 20.01 7.55
CA THR A 485 14.00 19.30 8.47
C THR A 485 13.98 19.90 9.88
N GLY A 486 15.06 20.61 10.28
CA GLY A 486 15.15 21.29 11.58
C GLY A 486 14.20 22.49 11.72
N GLN A 487 13.69 23.03 10.60
CA GLN A 487 12.75 24.15 10.60
C GLN A 487 11.27 23.72 10.58
N TRP A 488 11.00 22.42 10.53
CA TRP A 488 9.64 21.91 10.49
C TRP A 488 8.88 22.19 11.79
N PRO A 489 7.62 22.64 11.72
CA PRO A 489 6.77 22.76 12.90
C PRO A 489 6.43 21.37 13.46
N ALA A 490 6.11 21.32 14.76
CA ALA A 490 5.56 20.10 15.35
C ALA A 490 4.16 19.84 14.77
N ARG A 491 3.98 18.67 14.14
CA ARG A 491 2.69 18.24 13.59
C ARG A 491 2.25 16.94 14.25
N GLU A 492 1.14 17.02 14.97
CA GLU A 492 0.52 15.85 15.62
C GLU A 492 -0.74 15.41 14.85
N ASN A 493 -1.33 16.33 14.08
CA ASN A 493 -2.56 16.08 13.35
C ASN A 493 -2.27 15.56 11.93
N LEU A 494 -2.68 14.34 11.67
CA LEU A 494 -2.60 13.70 10.36
C LEU A 494 -4.01 13.45 9.81
N THR A 495 -4.21 13.80 8.55
CA THR A 495 -5.40 13.43 7.79
C THR A 495 -5.11 12.13 7.03
N VAL A 496 -6.04 11.21 7.04
CA VAL A 496 -5.90 9.96 6.30
C VAL A 496 -6.96 9.91 5.21
N ASN A 497 -6.49 9.83 3.99
CA ASN A 497 -7.31 9.43 2.86
C ASN A 497 -7.03 7.95 2.63
N MET A 498 -7.92 7.09 3.09
CA MET A 498 -7.77 5.64 2.94
C MET A 498 -7.68 5.27 1.47
N GLY A 499 -6.72 4.41 1.15
CA GLY A 499 -6.60 3.82 -0.17
C GLY A 499 -7.89 3.09 -0.55
N MET A 500 -8.25 3.18 -1.81
CA MET A 500 -9.44 2.53 -2.33
C MET A 500 -9.15 1.07 -2.64
N THR A 501 -10.14 0.22 -2.43
CA THR A 501 -10.13 -1.15 -2.96
C THR A 501 -10.11 -1.13 -4.50
N THR A 502 -9.74 -2.24 -5.11
CA THR A 502 -9.73 -2.34 -6.59
C THR A 502 -11.11 -2.07 -7.20
N ALA A 503 -12.18 -2.51 -6.53
CA ALA A 503 -13.55 -2.24 -6.97
C ALA A 503 -13.93 -0.76 -6.80
N GLU A 504 -13.58 -0.13 -5.69
CA GLU A 504 -13.79 1.31 -5.48
C GLU A 504 -12.99 2.16 -6.47
N LYS A 505 -11.74 1.77 -6.77
CA LYS A 505 -10.93 2.42 -7.83
C LYS A 505 -11.63 2.33 -9.18
N THR A 506 -12.10 1.14 -9.56
CA THR A 506 -12.82 0.94 -10.83
C THR A 506 -14.11 1.75 -10.88
N ALA A 507 -14.87 1.80 -9.79
CA ALA A 507 -16.08 2.62 -9.68
C ALA A 507 -15.76 4.12 -9.79
N LYS A 508 -14.70 4.59 -9.12
CA LYS A 508 -14.24 5.99 -9.18
C LYS A 508 -13.77 6.36 -10.58
N VAL A 509 -12.97 5.50 -11.24
CA VAL A 509 -12.55 5.67 -12.64
C VAL A 509 -13.77 5.79 -13.56
N GLY A 510 -14.79 4.93 -13.39
CA GLY A 510 -16.05 4.99 -14.13
C GLY A 510 -16.79 6.31 -13.90
N THR A 511 -16.93 6.74 -12.65
CA THR A 511 -17.57 8.01 -12.28
C THR A 511 -16.83 9.21 -12.85
N LEU A 512 -15.50 9.25 -12.72
CA LEU A 512 -14.67 10.32 -13.26
C LEU A 512 -14.74 10.36 -14.79
N THR A 513 -14.79 9.22 -15.46
CA THR A 513 -14.98 9.15 -16.92
C THR A 513 -16.30 9.81 -17.33
N GLN A 514 -17.40 9.57 -16.59
CA GLN A 514 -18.66 10.24 -16.82
C GLN A 514 -18.59 11.75 -16.56
N VAL A 515 -17.93 12.17 -15.47
CA VAL A 515 -17.74 13.60 -15.15
C VAL A 515 -16.96 14.31 -16.25
N ILE A 516 -15.82 13.73 -16.69
CA ILE A 516 -15.00 14.27 -17.78
C ILE A 516 -15.80 14.38 -19.08
N SER A 517 -16.57 13.34 -19.42
CA SER A 517 -17.44 13.34 -20.59
C SER A 517 -18.51 14.45 -20.52
N GLN A 518 -19.14 14.64 -19.36
CA GLN A 518 -20.10 15.72 -19.15
C GLN A 518 -19.45 17.10 -19.23
N GLN A 519 -18.30 17.28 -18.60
CA GLN A 519 -17.55 18.54 -18.65
C GLN A 519 -17.14 18.92 -20.07
N THR A 520 -16.63 17.96 -20.84
CA THR A 520 -16.28 18.17 -22.26
C THR A 520 -17.49 18.51 -23.12
N ASN A 521 -18.64 17.88 -22.88
CA ASN A 521 -19.90 18.18 -23.56
C ASN A 521 -20.41 19.59 -23.22
N ILE A 522 -20.32 20.01 -21.95
CA ILE A 522 -20.69 21.37 -21.49
C ILE A 522 -19.79 22.41 -22.16
N MET A 523 -18.48 22.16 -22.24
CA MET A 523 -17.57 23.07 -22.94
C MET A 523 -17.86 23.16 -24.43
N ALA A 524 -18.17 22.03 -25.07
CA ALA A 524 -18.52 21.99 -26.50
C ALA A 524 -19.85 22.73 -26.80
N SER A 525 -20.79 22.75 -25.85
CA SER A 525 -22.09 23.46 -25.98
C SER A 525 -22.05 24.94 -25.57
N GLY A 526 -20.87 25.51 -25.30
CA GLY A 526 -20.70 26.93 -24.98
C GLY A 526 -20.86 27.26 -23.49
N GLY A 527 -20.89 26.28 -22.61
CA GLY A 527 -20.92 26.46 -21.15
C GLY A 527 -19.54 26.69 -20.52
N ASP A 528 -18.51 26.98 -21.31
CA ASP A 528 -17.16 27.26 -20.82
C ASP A 528 -17.16 28.51 -19.92
N ASN A 529 -16.47 28.43 -18.78
CA ASN A 529 -16.41 29.45 -17.73
C ASN A 529 -17.72 29.78 -17.00
N ILE A 530 -18.82 29.07 -17.27
CA ILE A 530 -20.09 29.20 -16.54
C ILE A 530 -20.27 28.02 -15.56
N LEU A 531 -20.22 26.80 -16.04
CA LEU A 531 -20.40 25.58 -15.25
C LEU A 531 -19.11 24.81 -15.05
N THR A 532 -18.19 24.85 -16.02
CA THR A 532 -16.88 24.20 -15.98
C THR A 532 -15.84 25.05 -16.69
N ASN A 533 -14.56 24.79 -16.44
CA ASN A 533 -13.45 25.42 -17.15
C ASN A 533 -12.33 24.37 -17.39
N ARG A 534 -11.32 24.75 -18.18
CA ARG A 534 -10.21 23.84 -18.54
C ARG A 534 -9.42 23.35 -17.32
N SER A 535 -9.24 24.21 -16.28
CA SER A 535 -8.56 23.78 -15.04
C SER A 535 -9.36 22.72 -14.28
N LYS A 536 -10.70 22.79 -14.27
CA LYS A 536 -11.53 21.76 -13.65
C LYS A 536 -11.51 20.45 -14.42
N VAL A 537 -11.47 20.49 -15.75
CA VAL A 537 -11.31 19.29 -16.58
C VAL A 537 -9.92 18.67 -16.37
N TYR A 538 -8.87 19.50 -16.30
CA TYR A 538 -7.51 19.05 -15.98
C TYR A 538 -7.46 18.36 -14.61
N ASN A 539 -8.05 18.95 -13.58
CA ASN A 539 -8.11 18.35 -12.25
C ASN A 539 -8.86 17.00 -12.27
N ALA A 540 -10.00 16.91 -12.96
CA ALA A 540 -10.75 15.66 -13.11
C ALA A 540 -9.95 14.58 -13.87
N MET A 541 -9.21 14.96 -14.91
CA MET A 541 -8.32 14.05 -15.64
C MET A 541 -7.12 13.61 -14.79
N THR A 542 -6.56 14.51 -13.99
CA THR A 542 -5.48 14.22 -13.04
C THR A 542 -5.95 13.21 -11.99
N ASP A 543 -7.14 13.42 -11.43
CA ASP A 543 -7.75 12.49 -10.48
C ASP A 543 -8.08 11.14 -11.11
N TRP A 544 -8.50 11.12 -12.38
CA TRP A 544 -8.73 9.91 -13.15
C TRP A 544 -7.45 9.10 -13.37
N LEU A 545 -6.34 9.76 -13.75
CA LEU A 545 -5.03 9.13 -13.90
C LEU A 545 -4.52 8.56 -12.58
N ARG A 546 -4.62 9.33 -11.50
CA ARG A 546 -4.25 8.85 -10.15
C ARG A 546 -5.10 7.66 -9.70
N ALA A 547 -6.40 7.68 -9.97
CA ALA A 547 -7.27 6.53 -9.68
C ALA A 547 -6.93 5.29 -10.52
N SER A 548 -6.25 5.49 -11.66
CA SER A 548 -5.74 4.42 -12.55
C SER A 548 -4.30 3.98 -12.22
N ASP A 549 -3.79 4.33 -11.01
CA ASP A 549 -2.43 4.03 -10.53
C ASP A 549 -1.30 4.68 -11.36
N ILE A 550 -1.57 5.85 -11.97
CA ILE A 550 -0.58 6.67 -12.66
C ILE A 550 -0.24 7.87 -11.77
N ASP A 551 0.88 7.80 -11.05
CA ASP A 551 1.27 8.79 -10.04
C ASP A 551 1.82 10.10 -10.63
N THR A 552 2.19 10.11 -11.92
CA THR A 552 2.78 11.26 -12.61
C THR A 552 1.90 11.78 -13.75
N PRO A 553 0.73 12.38 -13.46
CA PRO A 553 -0.17 12.90 -14.49
C PRO A 553 0.47 14.03 -15.32
N GLU A 554 1.47 14.73 -14.79
CA GLU A 554 2.21 15.82 -15.45
C GLU A 554 2.98 15.35 -16.70
N GLN A 555 3.26 14.05 -16.85
CA GLN A 555 3.86 13.47 -18.06
C GLN A 555 2.86 13.36 -19.22
N TYR A 556 1.56 13.34 -18.91
CA TYR A 556 0.49 13.12 -19.88
C TYR A 556 -0.35 14.38 -20.13
N LEU A 557 -0.41 15.28 -19.15
CA LEU A 557 -1.26 16.47 -19.18
C LEU A 557 -0.43 17.72 -18.88
N ILE A 558 -0.72 18.80 -19.58
CA ILE A 558 -0.14 20.13 -19.32
C ILE A 558 -1.13 20.91 -18.46
N ASP A 559 -0.66 21.46 -17.35
CA ASP A 559 -1.46 22.31 -16.48
C ASP A 559 -1.89 23.58 -17.24
N PRO A 560 -3.20 23.82 -17.42
CA PRO A 560 -3.70 25.01 -18.11
C PRO A 560 -3.35 26.32 -17.39
N ASP A 561 -3.04 26.28 -16.09
CA ASP A 561 -2.61 27.43 -15.30
C ASP A 561 -1.10 27.70 -15.38
N SER A 562 -0.34 26.81 -15.99
CA SER A 562 1.10 27.00 -16.19
C SER A 562 1.42 28.19 -17.11
N PRO A 563 2.56 28.89 -16.93
CA PRO A 563 2.95 30.00 -17.77
C PRO A 563 3.12 29.59 -19.25
N GLU A 564 3.54 28.35 -19.51
CA GLU A 564 3.69 27.81 -20.86
C GLU A 564 2.33 27.61 -21.55
N ALA A 565 1.35 27.06 -20.85
CA ALA A 565 0.00 26.90 -21.36
C ALA A 565 -0.69 28.25 -21.63
N LYS A 566 -0.51 29.22 -20.74
CA LYS A 566 -1.03 30.59 -20.91
C LYS A 566 -0.43 31.28 -22.13
N GLN A 567 0.86 31.12 -22.38
CA GLN A 567 1.51 31.66 -23.60
C GLN A 567 0.99 30.97 -24.87
N ALA A 568 0.84 29.64 -24.84
CA ALA A 568 0.29 28.89 -25.98
C ALA A 568 -1.16 29.30 -26.27
N MET A 569 -2.00 29.51 -25.25
CA MET A 569 -3.38 29.99 -25.40
C MET A 569 -3.42 31.41 -25.99
N GLN A 570 -2.53 32.32 -25.55
CA GLN A 570 -2.45 33.67 -26.10
C GLN A 570 -2.03 33.65 -27.58
N GLN A 571 -1.06 32.82 -27.95
CA GLN A 571 -0.66 32.64 -29.34
C GLN A 571 -1.79 32.09 -30.20
N GLN A 572 -2.54 31.10 -29.69
CA GLN A 572 -3.69 30.53 -30.40
C GLN A 572 -4.83 31.54 -30.57
N ALA A 573 -5.12 32.33 -29.50
CA ALA A 573 -6.12 33.39 -29.58
C ALA A 573 -5.72 34.50 -30.59
N GLN A 574 -4.44 34.89 -30.63
CA GLN A 574 -3.92 35.83 -31.62
C GLN A 574 -3.99 35.24 -33.05
N ALA A 575 -3.66 33.98 -33.24
CA ALA A 575 -3.79 33.30 -34.52
C ALA A 575 -5.24 33.23 -35.01
N GLN A 576 -6.19 32.92 -34.12
CA GLN A 576 -7.62 32.93 -34.45
C GLN A 576 -8.12 34.34 -34.79
N GLN A 577 -7.69 35.38 -34.05
CA GLN A 577 -8.02 36.74 -34.38
C GLN A 577 -7.47 37.18 -35.76
N GLN A 578 -6.22 36.79 -36.05
CA GLN A 578 -5.66 37.04 -37.38
C GLN A 578 -6.40 36.33 -38.50
N GLN A 579 -6.82 35.09 -38.25
CA GLN A 579 -7.59 34.31 -39.22
C GLN A 579 -8.98 34.91 -39.44
N GLN A 580 -9.66 35.37 -38.36
CA GLN A 580 -10.94 36.10 -38.48
C GLN A 580 -10.77 37.44 -39.23
N GLN A 581 -9.69 38.18 -38.96
CA GLN A 581 -9.41 39.40 -39.66
C GLN A 581 -9.10 39.17 -41.16
N GLN A 582 -8.37 38.12 -41.49
CA GLN A 582 -8.13 37.70 -42.87
C GLN A 582 -9.43 37.28 -43.58
N MET A 583 -10.29 36.53 -42.92
CA MET A 583 -11.61 36.16 -43.48
C MET A 583 -12.51 37.39 -43.69
N ALA A 584 -12.53 38.32 -42.71
CA ALA A 584 -13.28 39.57 -42.85
C ALA A 584 -12.74 40.46 -43.99
N GLN A 585 -11.40 40.55 -44.15
CA GLN A 585 -10.77 41.23 -45.28
C GLN A 585 -11.09 40.56 -46.62
N MET A 586 -11.08 39.23 -46.67
CA MET A 586 -11.45 38.50 -47.86
C MET A 586 -12.93 38.69 -48.24
N GLN A 587 -13.83 38.70 -47.23
CA GLN A 587 -15.25 39.01 -47.47
C GLN A 587 -15.44 40.46 -47.99
N GLN A 588 -14.72 41.45 -47.38
CA GLN A 588 -14.76 42.82 -47.87
C GLN A 588 -14.22 42.95 -49.30
N ALA A 589 -13.13 42.24 -49.61
CA ALA A 589 -12.60 42.24 -50.97
C ALA A 589 -13.56 41.57 -51.98
N LEU A 590 -14.26 40.50 -51.58
CA LEU A 590 -15.31 39.90 -52.41
C LEU A 590 -16.49 40.83 -52.66
N ILE A 591 -16.92 41.59 -51.62
CA ILE A 591 -18.01 42.58 -51.74
C ILE A 591 -17.57 43.73 -52.67
N GLN A 592 -16.32 44.19 -52.54
CA GLN A 592 -15.77 45.23 -53.44
C GLN A 592 -15.65 44.73 -54.90
N MET A 593 -15.25 43.49 -55.08
CA MET A 593 -15.19 42.88 -56.42
C MET A 593 -16.58 42.71 -57.02
N ASP A 594 -17.58 42.32 -56.23
CA ASP A 594 -18.98 42.23 -56.71
C ASP A 594 -19.55 43.60 -57.06
N GLN A 595 -19.23 44.64 -56.29
CA GLN A 595 -19.57 46.04 -56.62
C GLN A 595 -18.88 46.52 -57.90
N GLN A 596 -17.60 46.25 -58.08
CA GLN A 596 -16.89 46.59 -59.34
C GLN A 596 -17.47 45.82 -60.54
N PHE A 597 -17.81 44.57 -60.35
CA PHE A 597 -18.42 43.75 -61.39
C PHE A 597 -19.80 44.28 -61.79
N LYS A 598 -20.64 44.72 -60.83
CA LYS A 598 -21.93 45.37 -61.10
C LYS A 598 -21.76 46.71 -61.82
N LEU A 599 -20.76 47.51 -61.42
CA LEU A 599 -20.46 48.77 -62.12
C LEU A 599 -19.96 48.51 -63.57
N LEU A 600 -19.20 47.48 -63.77
CA LEU A 600 -18.70 47.08 -65.11
C LEU A 600 -19.82 46.57 -65.99
N ILE A 601 -20.79 45.81 -65.45
CA ILE A 601 -22.00 45.37 -66.15
C ILE A 601 -22.87 46.59 -66.49
N GLN A 602 -23.10 47.55 -65.56
CA GLN A 602 -23.83 48.76 -65.84
C GLN A 602 -23.17 49.62 -66.92
N LYS A 603 -21.85 49.71 -66.93
CA LYS A 603 -21.10 50.43 -67.95
C LYS A 603 -21.25 49.76 -69.32
N ARG A 604 -21.19 48.44 -69.38
CA ARG A 604 -21.41 47.64 -70.58
C ARG A 604 -22.85 47.76 -71.10
N ASP A 605 -23.85 47.75 -70.20
CA ASP A 605 -25.24 47.95 -70.56
C ASP A 605 -25.51 49.36 -71.11
N LEU A 606 -24.82 50.38 -70.59
CA LEU A 606 -24.86 51.76 -71.11
C LEU A 606 -24.17 51.84 -72.48
N GLU A 607 -23.02 51.23 -72.67
CA GLU A 607 -22.32 51.15 -73.94
C GLU A 607 -23.15 50.36 -74.98
N PHE A 608 -23.80 49.28 -74.55
CA PHE A 608 -24.71 48.52 -75.42
C PHE A 608 -25.97 49.32 -75.79
N LYS A 609 -26.51 50.14 -74.90
CA LYS A 609 -27.64 51.02 -75.20
C LYS A 609 -27.23 52.10 -76.21
N VAL A 610 -26.05 52.74 -75.99
CA VAL A 610 -25.53 53.73 -76.91
C VAL A 610 -25.24 53.11 -78.27
N TRP A 611 -24.64 51.94 -78.32
CA TRP A 611 -24.38 51.20 -79.59
C TRP A 611 -25.71 50.80 -80.27
N LYS A 612 -26.71 50.41 -79.53
CA LYS A 612 -28.02 50.09 -80.06
C LYS A 612 -28.73 51.31 -80.60
N GLU A 613 -28.67 52.48 -79.90
CA GLU A 613 -29.21 53.73 -80.42
C GLU A 613 -28.47 54.19 -81.67
N GLN A 614 -27.12 53.99 -81.78
CA GLN A 614 -26.36 54.27 -82.99
C GLN A 614 -26.78 53.33 -84.09
N LEU A 615 -26.95 52.04 -83.83
CA LEU A 615 -27.41 51.05 -84.77
C LEU A 615 -28.82 51.32 -85.24
N ASP A 616 -29.74 51.71 -84.34
CA ASP A 616 -31.11 52.08 -84.70
C ASP A 616 -31.15 53.37 -85.48
N ALA A 617 -30.21 54.32 -85.24
CA ALA A 617 -30.06 55.50 -86.08
C ALA A 617 -29.51 55.18 -87.49
N GLU A 618 -28.48 54.29 -87.57
CA GLU A 618 -27.98 53.82 -88.89
C GLU A 618 -29.04 52.99 -89.66
N VAL A 619 -29.80 52.17 -88.96
CA VAL A 619 -30.91 51.41 -89.54
C VAL A 619 -32.03 52.35 -90.03
N LYS A 620 -32.35 53.43 -89.31
CA LYS A 620 -33.31 54.45 -89.78
C LYS A 620 -32.77 55.22 -90.94
N GLU A 621 -31.48 55.58 -90.98
CA GLU A 621 -30.86 56.19 -92.12
C GLU A 621 -30.81 55.26 -93.37
N ALA A 622 -30.51 53.96 -93.10
CA ALA A 622 -30.56 52.91 -94.14
C ALA A 622 -32.00 52.67 -94.63
N GLN A 623 -33.03 52.77 -93.70
CA GLN A 623 -34.46 52.64 -94.10
C GLN A 623 -34.90 53.90 -94.86
N MET A 624 -34.49 55.13 -94.47
CA MET A 624 -34.79 56.32 -95.32
C MET A 624 -34.13 56.30 -96.68
N THR A 625 -32.95 55.72 -96.79
CA THR A 625 -32.30 55.49 -98.06
C THR A 625 -32.87 54.35 -98.87
N ALA A 626 -33.42 53.31 -98.18
CA ALA A 626 -34.13 52.18 -98.83
C ALA A 626 -35.52 52.58 -99.27
N ASP A 627 -36.29 53.43 -98.50
CA ASP A 627 -37.55 53.98 -98.93
C ASP A 627 -37.45 54.92 -100.12
N ASN A 628 -36.29 55.59 -100.24
CA ASN A 628 -36.02 56.34 -101.45
C ASN A 628 -35.66 55.49 -102.68
N VAL A 629 -35.18 54.25 -102.46
CA VAL A 629 -34.89 53.28 -103.52
C VAL A 629 -36.12 52.39 -103.89
N VAL A 630 -37.06 52.14 -102.91
CA VAL A 630 -38.25 51.31 -103.11
C VAL A 630 -39.36 52.08 -103.92
N LYS A 631 -39.30 53.40 -103.95
CA LYS A 631 -40.22 54.14 -104.87
C LYS A 631 -39.89 53.95 -106.36
N MET A 632 -38.87 53.13 -106.65
CA MET A 632 -38.49 52.91 -108.11
C MET A 632 -38.61 51.46 -108.62
N LYS A 633 -39.14 50.51 -107.83
CA LYS A 633 -39.45 49.17 -108.41
C LYS A 633 -40.59 48.46 -107.73
N GLN A 634 -41.85 48.81 -108.12
CA GLN A 634 -42.92 47.84 -108.22
C GLN A 634 -42.65 47.00 -109.42
N ILE A 635 -42.56 45.70 -109.25
CA ILE A 635 -43.04 44.64 -110.14
C ILE A 635 -42.37 43.28 -109.70
N THR A 636 -43.27 42.31 -109.44
CA THR A 636 -43.19 40.87 -109.51
C THR A 636 -42.81 40.09 -108.20
N THR A 637 -43.81 39.37 -107.82
CA THR A 637 -44.00 38.17 -106.92
C THR A 637 -43.20 36.96 -107.38
N PRO A 638 -43.14 35.76 -106.72
CA PRO A 638 -44.06 35.22 -105.70
C PRO A 638 -43.42 34.44 -104.49
N LYS A 639 -44.35 34.02 -103.61
CA LYS A 639 -44.34 33.09 -102.50
C LYS A 639 -43.52 31.80 -102.68
N VAL A 640 -42.88 31.31 -101.56
CA VAL A 640 -42.91 29.90 -101.11
C VAL A 640 -42.71 29.85 -99.64
N GLU A 641 -43.71 29.11 -98.96
CA GLU A 641 -43.69 28.62 -97.58
C GLU A 641 -42.64 27.52 -97.41
N ALA A 642 -42.08 27.39 -96.20
CA ALA A 642 -41.82 26.11 -95.53
C ALA A 642 -41.47 26.29 -94.01
N ASP A 643 -42.31 25.68 -93.25
CA ASP A 643 -42.11 25.32 -91.83
C ASP A 643 -40.85 24.49 -91.59
N VAL A 644 -40.24 24.66 -90.45
CA VAL A 644 -39.72 23.55 -89.62
C VAL A 644 -39.58 24.01 -88.16
N LYS A 645 -40.41 23.41 -87.31
CA LYS A 645 -40.24 23.22 -85.87
C LYS A 645 -39.05 22.30 -85.62
N VAL A 646 -38.31 22.53 -84.61
CA VAL A 646 -37.74 21.47 -83.76
C VAL A 646 -37.51 21.98 -82.34
N ASP A 647 -37.96 21.14 -81.48
CA ASP A 647 -38.10 21.16 -80.05
C ASP A 647 -36.85 21.34 -79.20
N ALA A 648 -37.21 21.68 -77.98
CA ALA A 648 -36.47 21.63 -76.74
C ALA A 648 -35.86 20.28 -76.41
N LYS A 649 -34.81 20.27 -75.61
CA LYS A 649 -34.70 19.73 -74.26
C LYS A 649 -33.26 19.73 -73.76
N ARG A 650 -33.10 20.28 -72.59
CA ARG A 650 -32.53 19.73 -71.37
C ARG A 650 -31.32 18.75 -71.56
N ASP A 651 -30.18 19.15 -71.00
CA ASP A 651 -29.71 18.58 -69.70
C ASP A 651 -28.90 19.63 -68.94
#